data_213720d8125a2e198813797673bbb7fb
#
_entry.id   213720d8125a2e198813797673bbb7fb
#
_cell.length_a   1.000
_cell.length_b   1.000
_cell.length_c   1.000
_cell.angle_alpha   90.00
_cell.angle_beta   90.00
_cell.angle_gamma   90.00
#
_symmetry.space_group_name_H-M   'P 1'
#
loop_
_entity.id
_entity.type
_entity.pdbx_description
1 polymer ?
#
loop_
_entity_poly.entity_id
_entity_poly.type
_entity_poly.pdbx_seq_one_letter_code
_entity_poly.pdbx_strand_id
1 'polypeptide(L)'
;MTTETYRDAWGIPHLRAPDALALARAQGRVTALDRAWQIEVERHRAQGTSAAFLGTPALSWDVLARRARLDDTARRCFAGLERRDPETADWVRAYVDGVNEGLADGARRAPEFARTGLAPGSWRPWTPLGVWLATHLLFAGFPAKLWREQAVRHLGPAAVGLFATDGPGTAGSNGWLLSGDRTETGLPLLAGDPHRFIEDPGVYQQIRLSCPEFDVVGLAVPGVPGIAHFGHTGTVAWSITNAMADYQDLYRERLRRTGAGVQALDPDGTWRRAARHTELVEITGERPLEIEVLETTRGPVIAGGPEGLTAETTPVEQPPRPAGAAGTAEVRGVPSAEAADVRGVRYVGAADPLGAPSVEATDAPGAMSAETAPVERLPRPAGAAEAAEVRGVSSAESAQVPGARSGGAADASGSPSVQAAEAPGAPFAETAPVEQTPRPAGAAGTAEVCGVASAAEAAQVPGARSGGAADASGSPSVQAADAPGAPSAEAAPVEQTPRPARAAGTADAPSAEVADVPGGPSGDVAQMPGSPSAGTADAPGAPRAPHHRFPTALALRYPPRVTGDLGFSALLPLLRARRVEDVDAALDVWAEPVNVVQAADTEGGLLHRVAGRVPVRAAANRVQPVPAWEPGHDWRGWHETPYAGLTDGIAVMANQRGPAAPLGVEFAPPHRADRIRALLAERGTWTAAGMAAVHTDTHLASAAPLLDRLAALDGLTPEAARLRDRLLGWDRRMDGDSTGAAAYAAVRTAVVRRLAAHPVFAALAEPPAHPEVLLPWLALAPRVGYALEHLLRAEELYGIDRDAAVRAAVEEVAAAPPAGTWSDGHRLAPWRALPGEPYEEPGLAGDHDCVLCTSAVPGLTDLAARGPAARYVWDLARREDSRWVVPFGADGVPGAPHHRDQLPLWLGGELAPVVTDWALLTPERTEETDD
;
A
#
# COMPACT_ATOMS: atom_id res chain seq x y z
N MET A 1 -16.92 18.09 -29.82
CA MET A 1 -15.48 17.86 -29.68
C MET A 1 -15.24 16.40 -30.01
N THR A 2 -14.19 16.09 -30.77
CA THR A 2 -13.68 14.72 -30.93
C THR A 2 -12.86 14.35 -29.72
N THR A 3 -12.69 13.05 -29.47
CA THR A 3 -11.75 12.57 -28.44
C THR A 3 -10.32 12.74 -28.97
N GLU A 4 -9.46 13.35 -28.17
CA GLU A 4 -8.09 13.68 -28.53
C GLU A 4 -7.12 13.19 -27.45
N THR A 5 -5.99 12.64 -27.87
CA THR A 5 -4.89 12.23 -26.99
C THR A 5 -3.67 13.09 -27.32
N TYR A 6 -3.04 13.61 -26.28
CA TYR A 6 -1.79 14.35 -26.36
C TYR A 6 -0.77 13.74 -25.41
N ARG A 7 0.50 13.99 -25.68
CA ARG A 7 1.63 13.61 -24.80
C ARG A 7 2.48 14.83 -24.48
N ASP A 8 2.96 14.90 -23.25
CA ASP A 8 4.00 15.85 -22.86
C ASP A 8 5.41 15.31 -23.17
N ALA A 9 6.45 16.05 -22.76
CA ALA A 9 7.84 15.67 -22.97
C ALA A 9 8.27 14.38 -22.24
N TRP A 10 7.50 13.93 -21.25
CA TRP A 10 7.72 12.69 -20.49
C TRP A 10 6.84 11.53 -20.97
N GLY A 11 6.13 11.73 -22.10
CA GLY A 11 5.20 10.73 -22.62
C GLY A 11 3.92 10.56 -21.80
N ILE A 12 3.68 11.45 -20.84
CA ILE A 12 2.48 11.40 -19.99
C ILE A 12 1.25 11.71 -20.85
N PRO A 13 0.18 10.89 -20.80
CA PRO A 13 -1.02 11.12 -21.59
C PRO A 13 -1.91 12.22 -21.01
N HIS A 14 -2.36 13.12 -21.89
CA HIS A 14 -3.35 14.16 -21.63
C HIS A 14 -4.54 13.93 -22.55
N LEU A 15 -5.69 13.61 -21.98
CA LEU A 15 -6.91 13.23 -22.71
C LEU A 15 -7.93 14.36 -22.69
N ARG A 16 -8.53 14.63 -23.85
CA ARG A 16 -9.65 15.56 -23.99
C ARG A 16 -10.79 14.86 -24.71
N ALA A 17 -12.01 14.95 -24.14
CA ALA A 17 -13.18 14.30 -24.70
C ALA A 17 -14.43 15.17 -24.57
N PRO A 18 -15.53 14.88 -25.32
CA PRO A 18 -16.76 15.67 -25.27
C PRO A 18 -17.53 15.52 -23.95
N ASP A 19 -17.40 14.41 -23.27
CA ASP A 19 -18.09 14.07 -22.03
C ASP A 19 -17.30 13.06 -21.18
N ALA A 20 -17.78 12.78 -19.97
CA ALA A 20 -17.13 11.87 -19.03
C ALA A 20 -17.07 10.42 -19.50
N LEU A 21 -18.06 9.93 -20.27
CA LEU A 21 -18.07 8.56 -20.80
C LEU A 21 -17.04 8.37 -21.91
N ALA A 22 -17.01 9.29 -22.89
CA ALA A 22 -16.01 9.29 -23.94
C ALA A 22 -14.59 9.41 -23.36
N LEU A 23 -14.42 10.20 -22.30
CA LEU A 23 -13.15 10.36 -21.60
C LEU A 23 -12.73 9.08 -20.87
N ALA A 24 -13.64 8.38 -20.19
CA ALA A 24 -13.37 7.10 -19.55
C ALA A 24 -12.93 6.05 -20.58
N ARG A 25 -13.60 5.99 -21.75
CA ARG A 25 -13.21 5.10 -22.86
C ARG A 25 -11.80 5.44 -23.37
N ALA A 26 -11.48 6.73 -23.55
CA ALA A 26 -10.15 7.18 -23.93
C ALA A 26 -9.08 6.78 -22.87
N GLN A 27 -9.39 6.97 -21.59
CA GLN A 27 -8.49 6.54 -20.51
C GLN A 27 -8.23 5.03 -20.56
N GLY A 28 -9.27 4.21 -20.69
CA GLY A 28 -9.14 2.76 -20.81
C GLY A 28 -8.26 2.35 -22.00
N ARG A 29 -8.50 2.96 -23.18
CA ARG A 29 -7.72 2.69 -24.40
C ARG A 29 -6.24 3.06 -24.23
N VAL A 30 -5.93 4.25 -23.73
CA VAL A 30 -4.55 4.70 -23.53
C VAL A 30 -3.84 3.85 -22.46
N THR A 31 -4.50 3.53 -21.36
CA THR A 31 -3.93 2.63 -20.35
C THR A 31 -3.61 1.26 -20.94
N ALA A 32 -4.50 0.73 -21.81
CA ALA A 32 -4.25 -0.54 -22.48
C ALA A 32 -3.10 -0.47 -23.50
N LEU A 33 -2.88 0.66 -24.17
CA LEU A 33 -1.77 0.88 -25.08
C LEU A 33 -0.42 0.96 -24.34
N ASP A 34 -0.38 1.68 -23.22
CA ASP A 34 0.86 1.98 -22.51
C ASP A 34 1.23 0.89 -21.48
N ARG A 35 0.24 0.19 -20.93
CA ARG A 35 0.38 -0.69 -19.76
C ARG A 35 -0.24 -2.07 -19.97
N ALA A 36 -0.34 -2.55 -21.24
CA ALA A 36 -1.01 -3.81 -21.60
C ALA A 36 -0.60 -5.00 -20.73
N TRP A 37 0.69 -5.24 -20.58
CA TRP A 37 1.21 -6.33 -19.77
C TRP A 37 0.79 -6.19 -18.31
N GLN A 38 1.02 -5.01 -17.72
CA GLN A 38 0.68 -4.73 -16.32
C GLN A 38 -0.80 -5.00 -16.04
N ILE A 39 -1.71 -4.44 -16.84
CA ILE A 39 -3.14 -4.58 -16.59
C ILE A 39 -3.65 -6.01 -16.83
N GLU A 40 -3.04 -6.77 -17.74
CA GLU A 40 -3.38 -8.20 -17.91
C GLU A 40 -2.88 -9.05 -16.74
N VAL A 41 -1.68 -8.78 -16.21
CA VAL A 41 -1.22 -9.42 -14.99
C VAL A 41 -2.19 -9.15 -13.84
N GLU A 42 -2.61 -7.89 -13.63
CA GLU A 42 -3.55 -7.54 -12.57
C GLU A 42 -4.94 -8.16 -12.77
N ARG A 43 -5.42 -8.25 -14.01
CA ARG A 43 -6.66 -8.97 -14.32
C ARG A 43 -6.57 -10.44 -13.93
N HIS A 44 -5.47 -11.10 -14.28
CA HIS A 44 -5.23 -12.50 -13.94
C HIS A 44 -5.06 -12.71 -12.43
N ARG A 45 -4.39 -11.79 -11.74
CA ARG A 45 -4.30 -11.79 -10.26
C ARG A 45 -5.68 -11.69 -9.61
N ALA A 46 -6.54 -10.80 -10.10
CA ALA A 46 -7.91 -10.66 -9.61
C ALA A 46 -8.74 -11.93 -9.79
N GLN A 47 -8.49 -12.68 -10.87
CA GLN A 47 -9.19 -13.91 -11.21
C GLN A 47 -8.54 -15.17 -10.63
N GLY A 48 -7.32 -15.08 -10.09
CA GLY A 48 -6.54 -16.22 -9.63
C GLY A 48 -6.16 -17.16 -10.78
N THR A 49 -5.65 -16.62 -11.87
CA THR A 49 -5.28 -17.36 -13.10
C THR A 49 -3.87 -17.03 -13.61
N SER A 50 -3.05 -16.40 -12.79
CA SER A 50 -1.70 -15.98 -13.17
C SER A 50 -0.74 -17.16 -13.39
N ALA A 51 -0.91 -18.27 -12.65
CA ALA A 51 -0.09 -19.47 -12.78
C ALA A 51 -0.21 -20.13 -14.17
N ALA A 52 -1.30 -19.86 -14.89
CA ALA A 52 -1.49 -20.39 -16.25
C ALA A 52 -0.43 -19.92 -17.25
N PHE A 53 0.26 -18.79 -16.98
CA PHE A 53 1.32 -18.26 -17.84
C PHE A 53 2.61 -17.89 -17.10
N LEU A 54 2.56 -17.67 -15.77
CA LEU A 54 3.74 -17.39 -14.94
C LEU A 54 4.25 -18.61 -14.18
N GLY A 55 3.49 -19.71 -14.15
CA GLY A 55 3.89 -20.98 -13.51
C GLY A 55 3.71 -20.98 -11.99
N THR A 56 4.37 -21.96 -11.35
CA THR A 56 4.29 -22.22 -9.91
C THR A 56 4.53 -21.00 -9.00
N PRO A 57 5.42 -20.04 -9.31
CA PRO A 57 5.60 -18.85 -8.47
C PRO A 57 4.30 -18.05 -8.22
N ALA A 58 3.36 -18.04 -9.18
CA ALA A 58 2.09 -17.36 -9.05
C ALA A 58 1.00 -18.17 -8.34
N LEU A 59 1.22 -19.47 -8.11
CA LEU A 59 0.19 -20.42 -7.67
C LEU A 59 -0.38 -20.05 -6.28
N SER A 60 0.47 -19.69 -5.34
CA SER A 60 0.04 -19.39 -3.96
C SER A 60 -0.93 -18.20 -3.91
N TRP A 61 -0.69 -17.18 -4.74
CA TRP A 61 -1.62 -16.07 -4.89
C TRP A 61 -2.92 -16.50 -5.57
N ASP A 62 -2.84 -17.26 -6.66
CA ASP A 62 -4.04 -17.69 -7.38
C ASP A 62 -4.99 -18.51 -6.50
N VAL A 63 -4.42 -19.40 -5.67
CA VAL A 63 -5.17 -20.15 -4.66
C VAL A 63 -5.82 -19.20 -3.64
N LEU A 64 -5.08 -18.20 -3.14
CA LEU A 64 -5.64 -17.21 -2.21
C LEU A 64 -6.76 -16.40 -2.86
N ALA A 65 -6.55 -15.87 -4.07
CA ALA A 65 -7.51 -15.03 -4.78
C ALA A 65 -8.85 -15.76 -5.03
N ARG A 66 -8.77 -17.04 -5.44
CA ARG A 66 -9.95 -17.89 -5.65
C ARG A 66 -10.64 -18.24 -4.34
N ARG A 67 -9.88 -18.66 -3.32
CA ARG A 67 -10.44 -18.97 -1.99
C ARG A 67 -11.03 -17.72 -1.33
N ALA A 68 -10.42 -16.53 -1.46
CA ALA A 68 -10.97 -15.27 -0.98
C ALA A 68 -12.14 -14.75 -1.83
N ARG A 69 -12.39 -15.37 -2.99
CA ARG A 69 -13.52 -15.04 -3.88
C ARG A 69 -13.44 -13.65 -4.51
N LEU A 70 -12.23 -13.22 -4.93
CA LEU A 70 -12.02 -11.84 -5.40
C LEU A 70 -12.86 -11.50 -6.62
N ASP A 71 -12.86 -12.32 -7.69
CA ASP A 71 -13.68 -12.09 -8.91
C ASP A 71 -15.17 -12.11 -8.61
N ASP A 72 -15.65 -13.07 -7.79
CA ASP A 72 -17.07 -13.11 -7.40
C ASP A 72 -17.46 -11.90 -6.54
N THR A 73 -16.57 -11.42 -5.67
CA THR A 73 -16.80 -10.21 -4.87
C THR A 73 -16.85 -8.98 -5.77
N ALA A 74 -15.91 -8.84 -6.73
CA ALA A 74 -15.92 -7.78 -7.73
C ALA A 74 -17.24 -7.75 -8.53
N ARG A 75 -17.71 -8.92 -8.97
CA ARG A 75 -18.98 -9.07 -9.70
C ARG A 75 -20.17 -8.63 -8.84
N ARG A 76 -20.21 -9.02 -7.56
CA ARG A 76 -21.28 -8.62 -6.63
C ARG A 76 -21.24 -7.11 -6.36
N CYS A 77 -20.03 -6.55 -6.18
CA CYS A 77 -19.87 -5.11 -5.98
C CYS A 77 -20.30 -4.31 -7.20
N PHE A 78 -19.96 -4.77 -8.42
CA PHE A 78 -20.40 -4.13 -9.65
C PHE A 78 -21.92 -4.19 -9.82
N ALA A 79 -22.55 -5.36 -9.59
CA ALA A 79 -24.00 -5.48 -9.58
C ALA A 79 -24.65 -4.60 -8.49
N GLY A 80 -23.97 -4.38 -7.38
CA GLY A 80 -24.35 -3.40 -6.35
C GLY A 80 -24.28 -1.96 -6.85
N LEU A 81 -23.18 -1.61 -7.54
CA LEU A 81 -22.96 -0.30 -8.15
C LEU A 81 -24.05 0.02 -9.18
N GLU A 82 -24.36 -0.91 -10.10
CA GLU A 82 -25.42 -0.74 -11.11
C GLU A 82 -26.77 -0.34 -10.49
N ARG A 83 -27.08 -0.87 -9.32
CA ARG A 83 -28.37 -0.55 -8.64
C ARG A 83 -28.34 0.76 -7.87
N ARG A 84 -27.20 1.13 -7.29
CA ARG A 84 -27.08 2.32 -6.42
C ARG A 84 -26.73 3.57 -7.20
N ASP A 85 -25.89 3.42 -8.24
CA ASP A 85 -25.30 4.49 -9.00
C ASP A 85 -25.07 4.03 -10.45
N PRO A 86 -26.16 4.03 -11.27
CA PRO A 86 -26.08 3.62 -12.67
C PRO A 86 -25.12 4.48 -13.51
N GLU A 87 -24.99 5.77 -13.18
CA GLU A 87 -24.10 6.69 -13.89
C GLU A 87 -22.63 6.24 -13.75
N THR A 88 -22.17 6.01 -12.52
CA THR A 88 -20.81 5.51 -12.30
C THR A 88 -20.64 4.10 -12.91
N ALA A 89 -21.65 3.25 -12.89
CA ALA A 89 -21.58 1.93 -13.52
C ALA A 89 -21.40 2.02 -15.04
N ASP A 90 -22.11 2.93 -15.72
CA ASP A 90 -21.93 3.18 -17.17
C ASP A 90 -20.57 3.79 -17.48
N TRP A 91 -20.08 4.67 -16.61
CA TRP A 91 -18.74 5.23 -16.72
C TRP A 91 -17.65 4.16 -16.59
N VAL A 92 -17.79 3.19 -15.66
CA VAL A 92 -16.88 2.04 -15.54
C VAL A 92 -16.95 1.15 -16.79
N ARG A 93 -18.14 0.93 -17.38
CA ARG A 93 -18.30 0.18 -18.65
C ARG A 93 -17.55 0.86 -19.79
N ALA A 94 -17.71 2.18 -19.93
CA ALA A 94 -17.04 2.96 -20.96
C ALA A 94 -15.49 2.82 -20.86
N TYR A 95 -14.95 2.83 -19.63
CA TYR A 95 -13.51 2.57 -19.42
C TYR A 95 -13.13 1.15 -19.89
N VAL A 96 -13.91 0.14 -19.53
CA VAL A 96 -13.65 -1.25 -19.93
C VAL A 96 -13.73 -1.44 -21.44
N ASP A 97 -14.67 -0.77 -22.11
CA ASP A 97 -14.77 -0.78 -23.57
C ASP A 97 -13.49 -0.21 -24.20
N GLY A 98 -12.95 0.89 -23.66
CA GLY A 98 -11.68 1.45 -24.09
C GLY A 98 -10.49 0.52 -23.86
N VAL A 99 -10.42 -0.16 -22.71
CA VAL A 99 -9.40 -1.20 -22.47
C VAL A 99 -9.46 -2.28 -23.54
N ASN A 100 -10.64 -2.83 -23.81
CA ASN A 100 -10.84 -3.88 -24.80
C ASN A 100 -10.48 -3.43 -26.23
N GLU A 101 -10.61 -2.15 -26.55
CA GLU A 101 -10.20 -1.57 -27.85
C GLU A 101 -8.68 -1.46 -27.99
N GLY A 102 -7.99 -1.01 -26.92
CA GLY A 102 -6.54 -0.77 -26.98
C GLY A 102 -5.68 -2.00 -26.72
N LEU A 103 -6.23 -3.02 -26.06
CA LEU A 103 -5.42 -4.10 -25.47
C LEU A 103 -4.67 -4.94 -26.49
N ALA A 104 -5.27 -5.23 -27.66
CA ALA A 104 -4.60 -5.99 -28.71
C ALA A 104 -3.39 -5.23 -29.29
N ASP A 105 -3.50 -3.91 -29.42
CA ASP A 105 -2.44 -3.05 -29.91
C ASP A 105 -1.32 -2.91 -28.87
N GLY A 106 -1.68 -2.69 -27.62
CA GLY A 106 -0.73 -2.66 -26.49
C GLY A 106 0.03 -3.98 -26.33
N ALA A 107 -0.68 -5.12 -26.47
CA ALA A 107 -0.07 -6.45 -26.38
C ALA A 107 0.96 -6.72 -27.51
N ARG A 108 0.77 -6.14 -28.71
CA ARG A 108 1.77 -6.23 -29.78
C ARG A 108 3.04 -5.43 -29.48
N ARG A 109 2.95 -4.39 -28.65
CA ARG A 109 4.11 -3.58 -28.23
C ARG A 109 4.89 -4.21 -27.07
N ALA A 110 4.23 -4.97 -26.19
CA ALA A 110 4.80 -5.53 -24.98
C ALA A 110 5.38 -6.95 -25.24
N PRO A 111 6.72 -7.12 -25.17
CA PRO A 111 7.39 -8.38 -25.50
C PRO A 111 7.03 -9.53 -24.55
N GLU A 112 6.53 -9.27 -23.38
CA GLU A 112 6.14 -10.25 -22.36
C GLU A 112 5.03 -11.18 -22.87
N PHE A 113 4.09 -10.68 -23.66
CA PHE A 113 3.03 -11.51 -24.27
C PHE A 113 3.62 -12.60 -25.16
N ALA A 114 4.59 -12.24 -26.01
CA ALA A 114 5.26 -13.22 -26.88
C ALA A 114 6.10 -14.22 -26.08
N ARG A 115 6.76 -13.77 -25.00
CA ARG A 115 7.61 -14.61 -24.15
C ARG A 115 6.80 -15.64 -23.36
N THR A 116 5.61 -15.30 -22.94
CA THR A 116 4.72 -16.16 -22.13
C THR A 116 3.72 -16.93 -22.96
N GLY A 117 3.50 -16.53 -24.20
CA GLY A 117 2.41 -17.03 -25.04
C GLY A 117 1.02 -16.60 -24.59
N LEU A 118 0.94 -15.61 -23.68
CA LEU A 118 -0.34 -15.06 -23.22
C LEU A 118 -1.01 -14.29 -24.36
N ALA A 119 -2.26 -14.61 -24.65
CA ALA A 119 -3.09 -13.79 -25.53
C ALA A 119 -3.82 -12.72 -24.70
N PRO A 120 -3.98 -11.50 -25.23
CA PRO A 120 -4.78 -10.47 -24.54
C PRO A 120 -6.20 -10.95 -24.31
N GLY A 121 -6.69 -10.73 -23.08
CA GLY A 121 -8.00 -11.19 -22.65
C GLY A 121 -9.12 -10.21 -22.97
N SER A 122 -10.35 -10.56 -22.57
CA SER A 122 -11.50 -9.67 -22.64
C SER A 122 -11.89 -9.21 -21.23
N TRP A 123 -11.81 -7.92 -21.00
CA TRP A 123 -12.22 -7.30 -19.74
C TRP A 123 -13.73 -7.26 -19.60
N ARG A 124 -14.21 -7.49 -18.39
CA ARG A 124 -15.62 -7.41 -18.00
C ARG A 124 -15.86 -6.15 -17.20
N PRO A 125 -17.13 -5.64 -17.12
CA PRO A 125 -17.41 -4.43 -16.35
C PRO A 125 -16.96 -4.45 -14.88
N TRP A 126 -16.87 -5.62 -14.25
CA TRP A 126 -16.37 -5.78 -12.88
C TRP A 126 -14.84 -5.98 -12.77
N THR A 127 -14.13 -6.11 -13.89
CA THR A 127 -12.67 -6.34 -13.84
C THR A 127 -11.91 -5.22 -13.11
N PRO A 128 -12.21 -3.92 -13.30
CA PRO A 128 -11.58 -2.85 -12.53
C PRO A 128 -11.73 -3.00 -11.01
N LEU A 129 -12.91 -3.47 -10.56
CA LEU A 129 -13.17 -3.74 -9.15
C LEU A 129 -12.33 -4.93 -8.65
N GLY A 130 -12.14 -5.94 -9.50
CA GLY A 130 -11.28 -7.09 -9.22
C GLY A 130 -9.81 -6.69 -9.10
N VAL A 131 -9.31 -5.85 -10.01
CA VAL A 131 -7.96 -5.26 -9.95
C VAL A 131 -7.78 -4.49 -8.64
N TRP A 132 -8.74 -3.64 -8.27
CA TRP A 132 -8.71 -2.92 -7.01
C TRP A 132 -8.63 -3.82 -5.79
N LEU A 133 -9.43 -4.88 -5.75
CA LEU A 133 -9.40 -5.87 -4.66
C LEU A 133 -8.07 -6.61 -4.60
N ALA A 134 -7.52 -7.06 -5.74
CA ALA A 134 -6.24 -7.76 -5.79
C ALA A 134 -5.08 -6.87 -5.29
N THR A 135 -5.10 -5.59 -5.68
CA THR A 135 -4.09 -4.61 -5.27
C THR A 135 -4.15 -4.28 -3.77
N HIS A 136 -5.34 -4.32 -3.15
CA HIS A 136 -5.55 -3.79 -1.79
C HIS A 136 -5.95 -4.83 -0.72
N LEU A 137 -6.23 -6.09 -1.07
CA LEU A 137 -6.67 -7.12 -0.12
C LEU A 137 -5.76 -7.24 1.10
N LEU A 138 -4.45 -7.14 0.90
CA LEU A 138 -3.46 -7.31 1.96
C LEU A 138 -3.12 -6.01 2.72
N PHE A 139 -3.68 -4.86 2.29
CA PHE A 139 -3.41 -3.55 2.92
C PHE A 139 -3.99 -3.42 4.33
N ALA A 140 -5.11 -4.10 4.61
CA ALA A 140 -5.67 -4.17 5.96
C ALA A 140 -4.81 -4.96 6.94
N GLY A 141 -3.75 -5.61 6.44
CA GLY A 141 -2.80 -6.33 7.28
C GLY A 141 -3.40 -7.52 8.03
N PHE A 142 -4.49 -8.16 7.54
CA PHE A 142 -5.06 -9.32 8.24
C PHE A 142 -4.04 -10.43 8.52
N PRO A 143 -2.98 -10.65 7.70
CA PRO A 143 -1.95 -11.64 8.02
C PRO A 143 -1.20 -11.35 9.33
N ALA A 144 -1.09 -10.07 9.73
CA ALA A 144 -0.48 -9.70 11.02
C ALA A 144 -1.25 -10.28 12.23
N LYS A 145 -2.55 -10.58 12.09
CA LYS A 145 -3.31 -11.29 13.14
C LYS A 145 -2.77 -12.70 13.39
N LEU A 146 -2.27 -13.36 12.36
CA LEU A 146 -1.65 -14.68 12.47
C LEU A 146 -0.30 -14.57 13.21
N TRP A 147 0.50 -13.55 12.91
CA TRP A 147 1.71 -13.25 13.66
C TRP A 147 1.41 -12.96 15.14
N ARG A 148 0.49 -12.05 15.43
CA ARG A 148 0.11 -11.67 16.80
C ARG A 148 -0.38 -12.88 17.60
N GLU A 149 -1.13 -13.79 16.96
CA GLU A 149 -1.54 -15.05 17.57
C GLU A 149 -0.35 -15.92 18.00
N GLN A 150 0.65 -16.08 17.11
CA GLN A 150 1.85 -16.84 17.43
C GLN A 150 2.65 -16.16 18.54
N ALA A 151 2.83 -14.85 18.45
CA ALA A 151 3.53 -14.06 19.46
C ALA A 151 2.85 -14.16 20.83
N VAL A 152 1.53 -14.02 20.90
CA VAL A 152 0.77 -14.19 22.17
C VAL A 152 0.87 -15.61 22.71
N ARG A 153 0.81 -16.63 21.86
CA ARG A 153 0.88 -18.03 22.25
C ARG A 153 2.21 -18.39 22.92
N HIS A 154 3.32 -17.88 22.39
CA HIS A 154 4.68 -18.28 22.80
C HIS A 154 5.31 -17.30 23.78
N LEU A 155 4.99 -16.01 23.71
CA LEU A 155 5.61 -14.95 24.49
C LEU A 155 4.64 -14.25 25.46
N GLY A 156 3.32 -14.52 25.34
CA GLY A 156 2.28 -13.86 26.11
C GLY A 156 1.78 -12.57 25.47
N PRO A 157 0.69 -11.97 26.04
CA PRO A 157 -0.02 -10.85 25.44
C PRO A 157 0.80 -9.56 25.33
N ALA A 158 1.82 -9.36 26.16
CA ALA A 158 2.71 -8.20 26.09
C ALA A 158 3.51 -8.13 24.79
N ALA A 159 3.73 -9.27 24.12
CA ALA A 159 4.43 -9.32 22.83
C ALA A 159 3.73 -8.51 21.74
N VAL A 160 2.40 -8.36 21.79
CA VAL A 160 1.67 -7.55 20.81
C VAL A 160 2.19 -6.11 20.80
N GLY A 161 2.43 -5.51 21.97
CA GLY A 161 2.96 -4.14 22.09
C GLY A 161 4.41 -4.03 21.62
N LEU A 162 5.25 -5.04 21.88
CA LEU A 162 6.66 -5.03 21.46
C LEU A 162 6.83 -5.04 19.94
N PHE A 163 5.94 -5.74 19.24
CA PHE A 163 5.98 -5.88 17.77
C PHE A 163 4.91 -5.03 17.06
N ALA A 164 4.28 -4.07 17.74
CA ALA A 164 3.21 -3.21 17.20
C ALA A 164 3.75 -2.09 16.31
N THR A 165 4.53 -2.44 15.30
CA THR A 165 5.06 -1.54 14.28
C THR A 165 4.45 -1.84 12.91
N ASP A 166 4.68 -1.00 11.92
CA ASP A 166 4.31 -1.23 10.53
C ASP A 166 5.19 -2.32 9.89
N GLY A 167 5.13 -3.51 10.40
CA GLY A 167 5.96 -4.66 10.05
C GLY A 167 6.06 -4.97 8.55
N PRO A 168 6.71 -6.08 8.18
CA PRO A 168 6.95 -6.43 6.78
C PRO A 168 5.63 -6.51 6.01
N GLY A 169 5.63 -6.01 4.80
CA GLY A 169 4.53 -6.15 3.86
C GLY A 169 3.36 -5.17 4.03
N THR A 170 3.42 -4.24 4.95
CA THR A 170 2.46 -3.15 4.98
C THR A 170 2.87 -2.03 4.03
N ALA A 171 1.91 -1.49 3.26
CA ALA A 171 2.11 -0.27 2.50
C ALA A 171 2.17 0.92 3.46
N GLY A 172 3.10 1.82 3.20
CA GLY A 172 3.23 3.07 3.93
C GLY A 172 3.00 4.27 3.04
N SER A 173 3.15 5.48 3.57
CA SER A 173 3.11 6.72 2.80
C SER A 173 3.61 7.87 3.66
N ASN A 174 4.05 8.96 3.03
CA ASN A 174 4.08 10.27 3.65
C ASN A 174 3.03 11.16 3.00
N GLY A 175 2.41 12.03 3.77
CA GLY A 175 1.52 13.08 3.29
C GLY A 175 1.56 14.27 4.23
N TRP A 176 1.62 15.48 3.67
CA TRP A 176 1.52 16.71 4.45
C TRP A 176 0.74 17.78 3.68
N LEU A 177 0.01 18.57 4.47
CA LEU A 177 -0.82 19.66 4.02
C LEU A 177 -0.39 20.93 4.76
N LEU A 178 -0.11 22.00 4.01
CA LEU A 178 0.17 23.32 4.53
C LEU A 178 -0.98 24.27 4.19
N SER A 179 -1.46 25.00 5.19
CA SER A 179 -2.39 26.10 4.98
C SER A 179 -1.72 27.29 4.27
N GLY A 180 -2.51 28.21 3.73
CA GLY A 180 -2.00 29.34 2.96
C GLY A 180 -1.03 30.25 3.72
N ASP A 181 -1.17 30.39 5.05
CA ASP A 181 -0.26 31.15 5.91
C ASP A 181 1.14 30.52 6.03
N ARG A 182 1.30 29.26 5.58
CA ARG A 182 2.57 28.52 5.55
C ARG A 182 3.19 28.45 4.15
N THR A 183 2.64 29.16 3.17
CA THR A 183 3.10 29.16 1.79
C THR A 183 3.42 30.57 1.30
N GLU A 184 4.30 30.71 0.31
CA GLU A 184 4.64 32.01 -0.27
C GLU A 184 3.49 32.60 -1.11
N THR A 185 2.62 31.74 -1.62
CA THR A 185 1.48 32.13 -2.48
C THR A 185 0.25 32.55 -1.68
N GLY A 186 0.18 32.25 -0.39
CA GLY A 186 -1.01 32.46 0.43
C GLY A 186 -2.13 31.45 0.21
N LEU A 187 -1.94 30.43 -0.63
CA LEU A 187 -2.86 29.32 -0.86
C LEU A 187 -2.23 27.98 -0.47
N PRO A 188 -3.02 26.96 -0.12
CA PRO A 188 -2.50 25.71 0.40
C PRO A 188 -1.55 24.96 -0.56
N LEU A 189 -0.63 24.19 0.03
CA LEU A 189 0.18 23.17 -0.64
C LEU A 189 -0.14 21.79 -0.07
N LEU A 190 -0.27 20.80 -0.93
CA LEU A 190 -0.49 19.41 -0.56
C LEU A 190 0.60 18.56 -1.21
N ALA A 191 1.39 17.83 -0.41
CA ALA A 191 2.50 17.06 -0.92
C ALA A 191 2.62 15.70 -0.22
N GLY A 192 3.35 14.78 -0.85
CA GLY A 192 3.60 13.46 -0.28
C GLY A 192 4.16 12.45 -1.27
N ASP A 193 4.34 11.24 -0.76
CA ASP A 193 4.84 10.10 -1.50
C ASP A 193 4.26 8.80 -0.94
N PRO A 194 3.47 8.05 -1.74
CA PRO A 194 2.98 6.74 -1.36
C PRO A 194 4.12 5.72 -1.39
N HIS A 195 4.32 4.98 -0.29
CA HIS A 195 5.30 3.89 -0.25
C HIS A 195 4.62 2.57 -0.57
N ARG A 196 5.06 1.97 -1.65
CA ARG A 196 4.57 0.69 -2.16
C ARG A 196 5.75 -0.22 -2.45
N PHE A 197 5.50 -1.48 -2.76
CA PHE A 197 6.49 -2.21 -3.53
C PHE A 197 6.80 -1.43 -4.79
N ILE A 198 8.09 -1.32 -5.12
CA ILE A 198 8.51 -0.66 -6.34
C ILE A 198 8.33 -1.68 -7.46
N GLU A 199 7.32 -1.45 -8.27
CA GLU A 199 6.95 -2.31 -9.41
C GLU A 199 7.50 -1.72 -10.71
N ASP A 200 7.94 -2.55 -11.63
CA ASP A 200 8.35 -2.17 -12.98
C ASP A 200 7.51 -2.94 -14.02
N PRO A 201 6.54 -2.30 -14.67
CA PRO A 201 6.16 -0.86 -14.64
C PRO A 201 5.56 -0.40 -13.31
N GLY A 202 5.71 0.91 -12.99
CA GLY A 202 5.24 1.49 -11.74
C GLY A 202 3.72 1.39 -11.52
N VAL A 203 3.32 1.27 -10.25
CA VAL A 203 1.91 1.09 -9.84
C VAL A 203 1.01 2.30 -10.15
N TYR A 204 1.57 3.47 -10.40
CA TYR A 204 0.82 4.67 -10.79
C TYR A 204 1.14 5.08 -12.21
N GLN A 205 0.10 5.51 -12.94
CA GLN A 205 0.18 6.18 -14.23
C GLN A 205 -0.16 7.65 -14.04
N GLN A 206 0.77 8.54 -14.38
CA GLN A 206 0.50 9.96 -14.47
C GLN A 206 -0.44 10.22 -15.64
N ILE A 207 -1.48 11.05 -15.45
CA ILE A 207 -2.49 11.29 -16.48
C ILE A 207 -3.21 12.63 -16.27
N ARG A 208 -3.68 13.24 -17.35
CA ARG A 208 -4.68 14.31 -17.32
C ARG A 208 -5.96 13.87 -18.00
N LEU A 209 -7.09 14.10 -17.35
CA LEU A 209 -8.44 13.80 -17.81
C LEU A 209 -9.23 15.10 -17.94
N SER A 210 -9.62 15.49 -19.15
CA SER A 210 -10.30 16.77 -19.43
C SER A 210 -11.57 16.56 -20.26
N CYS A 211 -12.70 17.05 -19.76
CA CYS A 211 -13.96 17.19 -20.46
C CYS A 211 -14.68 18.46 -19.99
N PRO A 212 -15.85 18.84 -20.56
CA PRO A 212 -16.59 20.02 -20.11
C PRO A 212 -17.00 20.01 -18.62
N GLU A 213 -17.08 18.85 -18.00
CA GLU A 213 -17.48 18.70 -16.59
C GLU A 213 -16.31 18.89 -15.61
N PHE A 214 -15.11 18.46 -15.98
CA PHE A 214 -13.91 18.52 -15.14
C PHE A 214 -12.61 18.50 -15.96
N ASP A 215 -11.52 18.93 -15.33
CA ASP A 215 -10.16 18.86 -15.84
C ASP A 215 -9.21 18.53 -14.70
N VAL A 216 -8.77 17.27 -14.63
CA VAL A 216 -8.03 16.72 -13.49
C VAL A 216 -6.68 16.17 -13.94
N VAL A 217 -5.61 16.55 -13.24
CA VAL A 217 -4.30 15.89 -13.31
C VAL A 217 -4.12 15.00 -12.10
N GLY A 218 -3.42 13.87 -12.24
CA GLY A 218 -3.17 13.02 -11.08
C GLY A 218 -2.55 11.68 -11.40
N LEU A 219 -2.56 10.81 -10.39
CA LEU A 219 -1.94 9.49 -10.41
C LEU A 219 -3.04 8.42 -10.45
N ALA A 220 -3.29 7.88 -11.63
CA ALA A 220 -4.25 6.79 -11.83
C ALA A 220 -3.63 5.44 -11.47
N VAL A 221 -4.46 4.48 -11.04
CA VAL A 221 -4.08 3.07 -10.90
C VAL A 221 -4.40 2.37 -12.23
N PRO A 222 -3.42 1.83 -12.98
CA PRO A 222 -3.68 1.12 -14.23
C PRO A 222 -4.70 0.00 -14.05
N GLY A 223 -5.71 -0.02 -14.92
CA GLY A 223 -6.82 -0.96 -14.82
C GLY A 223 -8.02 -0.48 -13.99
N VAL A 224 -7.96 0.72 -13.42
CA VAL A 224 -9.06 1.35 -12.65
C VAL A 224 -9.40 2.72 -13.26
N PRO A 225 -10.70 3.03 -13.53
CA PRO A 225 -11.08 4.30 -14.10
C PRO A 225 -10.89 5.47 -13.13
N GLY A 226 -10.57 6.63 -13.67
CA GLY A 226 -10.44 7.88 -12.93
C GLY A 226 -9.11 8.02 -12.17
N ILE A 227 -9.15 8.85 -11.14
CA ILE A 227 -8.02 9.18 -10.27
C ILE A 227 -8.50 9.09 -8.82
N ALA A 228 -8.23 7.95 -8.16
CA ALA A 228 -8.77 7.68 -6.84
C ALA A 228 -7.97 8.32 -5.70
N HIS A 229 -6.64 8.33 -5.81
CA HIS A 229 -5.77 8.56 -4.65
C HIS A 229 -5.17 9.97 -4.58
N PHE A 230 -4.70 10.50 -5.70
CA PHE A 230 -3.93 11.74 -5.75
C PHE A 230 -4.34 12.54 -6.98
N GLY A 231 -5.07 13.63 -6.80
CA GLY A 231 -5.59 14.42 -7.91
C GLY A 231 -5.66 15.90 -7.60
N HIS A 232 -5.70 16.70 -8.69
CA HIS A 232 -5.83 18.15 -8.64
C HIS A 232 -6.72 18.64 -9.79
N THR A 233 -7.90 19.16 -9.48
CA THR A 233 -8.89 19.63 -10.46
C THR A 233 -8.66 21.06 -10.95
N GLY A 234 -7.67 21.75 -10.40
CA GLY A 234 -7.47 23.20 -10.58
C GLY A 234 -8.06 24.03 -9.45
N THR A 235 -9.11 23.56 -8.78
CA THR A 235 -9.75 24.24 -7.66
C THR A 235 -9.62 23.48 -6.34
N VAL A 236 -9.56 22.17 -6.37
CA VAL A 236 -9.34 21.33 -5.20
C VAL A 236 -8.31 20.26 -5.52
N ALA A 237 -7.50 19.89 -4.54
CA ALA A 237 -6.57 18.77 -4.62
C ALA A 237 -6.79 17.83 -3.42
N TRP A 238 -6.53 16.52 -3.64
CA TRP A 238 -6.61 15.51 -2.59
C TRP A 238 -5.45 14.54 -2.64
N SER A 239 -5.19 13.93 -1.49
CA SER A 239 -4.21 12.87 -1.31
C SER A 239 -4.64 11.92 -0.20
N ILE A 240 -4.04 10.74 -0.20
CA ILE A 240 -4.30 9.74 0.82
C ILE A 240 -3.00 9.17 1.39
N THR A 241 -3.08 8.66 2.62
CA THR A 241 -2.09 7.76 3.20
C THR A 241 -2.81 6.54 3.80
N ASN A 242 -2.14 5.38 3.88
CA ASN A 242 -2.71 4.23 4.59
C ASN A 242 -2.98 4.61 6.05
N ALA A 243 -4.22 4.45 6.50
CA ALA A 243 -4.64 4.76 7.87
C ALA A 243 -4.13 3.73 8.90
N MET A 244 -3.54 2.60 8.49
CA MET A 244 -3.16 1.48 9.35
C MET A 244 -4.34 0.95 10.19
N ALA A 245 -5.56 1.15 9.67
CA ALA A 245 -6.79 0.70 10.32
C ALA A 245 -6.95 -0.82 10.18
N ASP A 246 -7.51 -1.43 11.21
CA ASP A 246 -7.88 -2.85 11.20
C ASP A 246 -9.36 -2.97 10.80
N TYR A 247 -9.64 -3.46 9.60
CA TYR A 247 -11.01 -3.54 9.04
C TYR A 247 -11.38 -4.90 8.45
N GLN A 248 -10.51 -5.90 8.57
CA GLN A 248 -10.76 -7.28 8.14
C GLN A 248 -10.59 -8.22 9.32
N ASP A 249 -11.36 -9.30 9.37
CA ASP A 249 -11.27 -10.29 10.44
C ASP A 249 -10.99 -11.70 9.93
N LEU A 250 -10.24 -12.45 10.74
CA LEU A 250 -10.04 -13.87 10.58
C LEU A 250 -10.87 -14.63 11.62
N TYR A 251 -11.65 -15.60 11.15
CA TYR A 251 -12.41 -16.50 12.00
C TYR A 251 -11.85 -17.92 11.90
N ARG A 252 -11.58 -18.52 13.05
CA ARG A 252 -11.32 -19.97 13.12
C ARG A 252 -12.64 -20.68 12.99
N GLU A 253 -12.73 -21.57 12.01
CA GLU A 253 -13.92 -22.38 11.75
C GLU A 253 -13.73 -23.81 12.26
N ARG A 254 -14.75 -24.35 12.90
CA ARG A 254 -14.87 -25.80 13.09
C ARG A 254 -15.69 -26.36 11.94
N LEU A 255 -15.02 -27.08 11.05
CA LEU A 255 -15.64 -27.68 9.88
C LEU A 255 -15.78 -29.18 10.06
N ARG A 256 -16.85 -29.75 9.49
CA ARG A 256 -17.01 -31.18 9.35
C ARG A 256 -17.54 -31.56 7.97
N ARG A 257 -17.09 -32.70 7.45
CA ARG A 257 -17.60 -33.25 6.20
C ARG A 257 -18.71 -34.25 6.52
N THR A 258 -19.80 -34.16 5.78
CA THR A 258 -20.96 -35.05 5.85
C THR A 258 -21.34 -35.54 4.47
N GLY A 259 -22.22 -36.55 4.35
CA GLY A 259 -22.76 -36.95 3.05
C GLY A 259 -23.50 -35.85 2.31
N ALA A 260 -23.92 -34.76 2.99
CA ALA A 260 -24.62 -33.61 2.42
C ALA A 260 -23.66 -32.42 2.11
N GLY A 261 -22.33 -32.57 2.29
CA GLY A 261 -21.33 -31.55 2.07
C GLY A 261 -20.57 -31.12 3.32
N VAL A 262 -20.03 -29.91 3.33
CA VAL A 262 -19.28 -29.34 4.46
C VAL A 262 -20.23 -28.49 5.32
N GLN A 263 -20.06 -28.60 6.63
CA GLN A 263 -20.80 -27.81 7.62
C GLN A 263 -19.81 -27.10 8.56
N ALA A 264 -20.16 -25.88 8.99
CA ALA A 264 -19.47 -25.08 9.98
C ALA A 264 -20.30 -24.98 11.27
N LEU A 265 -19.64 -24.91 12.41
CA LEU A 265 -20.29 -24.79 13.71
C LEU A 265 -20.52 -23.30 14.04
N ASP A 266 -21.79 -22.92 14.21
CA ASP A 266 -22.19 -21.57 14.62
C ASP A 266 -22.23 -21.41 16.17
N PRO A 267 -22.26 -20.16 16.68
CA PRO A 267 -22.33 -19.87 18.11
C PRO A 267 -23.54 -20.43 18.87
N ASP A 268 -24.62 -20.68 18.16
CA ASP A 268 -25.84 -21.30 18.73
C ASP A 268 -25.71 -22.84 18.89
N GLY A 269 -24.54 -23.40 18.56
CA GLY A 269 -24.26 -24.83 18.59
C GLY A 269 -24.81 -25.57 17.35
N THR A 270 -25.41 -24.90 16.41
CA THR A 270 -25.93 -25.52 15.18
C THR A 270 -24.84 -25.68 14.12
N TRP A 271 -24.93 -26.78 13.36
CA TRP A 271 -24.08 -27.04 12.21
C TRP A 271 -24.76 -26.54 10.94
N ARG A 272 -24.25 -25.42 10.37
CA ARG A 272 -24.78 -24.83 9.15
C ARG A 272 -23.96 -25.27 7.94
N ARG A 273 -24.66 -25.45 6.80
CA ARG A 273 -24.02 -25.83 5.55
C ARG A 273 -23.16 -24.68 5.04
N ALA A 274 -21.88 -24.94 4.75
CA ALA A 274 -21.01 -24.04 4.00
C ALA A 274 -21.29 -24.18 2.50
N ALA A 275 -21.20 -23.07 1.76
CA ALA A 275 -21.14 -23.12 0.32
C ALA A 275 -19.84 -23.81 -0.11
N ARG A 276 -19.91 -24.67 -1.13
CA ARG A 276 -18.79 -25.50 -1.58
C ARG A 276 -18.81 -25.66 -3.09
N HIS A 277 -17.68 -25.47 -3.72
CA HIS A 277 -17.43 -25.89 -5.10
C HIS A 277 -15.95 -26.21 -5.29
N THR A 278 -15.65 -26.83 -6.42
CA THR A 278 -14.27 -27.19 -6.77
C THR A 278 -13.86 -26.38 -7.98
N GLU A 279 -12.63 -25.88 -7.98
CA GLU A 279 -12.02 -25.16 -9.09
C GLU A 279 -10.69 -25.80 -9.50
N LEU A 280 -10.34 -25.66 -10.78
CA LEU A 280 -9.03 -26.06 -11.31
C LEU A 280 -8.18 -24.83 -11.50
N VAL A 281 -6.98 -24.81 -10.93
CA VAL A 281 -5.96 -23.78 -11.15
C VAL A 281 -4.99 -24.32 -12.21
N GLU A 282 -5.02 -23.74 -13.39
CA GLU A 282 -4.10 -24.07 -14.46
C GLU A 282 -2.70 -23.55 -14.12
N ILE A 283 -1.68 -24.38 -14.40
CA ILE A 283 -0.26 -24.05 -14.15
C ILE A 283 0.52 -24.36 -15.42
N THR A 284 1.19 -23.36 -16.00
CA THR A 284 1.98 -23.61 -17.20
C THR A 284 3.11 -24.62 -16.93
N GLY A 285 3.23 -25.61 -17.81
CA GLY A 285 4.24 -26.66 -17.69
C GLY A 285 3.94 -27.75 -16.67
N GLU A 286 2.84 -27.64 -15.90
CA GLU A 286 2.46 -28.61 -14.87
C GLU A 286 1.00 -29.08 -15.05
N ARG A 287 0.58 -30.01 -14.17
CA ARG A 287 -0.82 -30.43 -14.13
C ARG A 287 -1.64 -29.39 -13.36
N PRO A 288 -2.89 -29.12 -13.78
CA PRO A 288 -3.79 -28.28 -13.02
C PRO A 288 -3.94 -28.78 -11.59
N LEU A 289 -3.99 -27.85 -10.64
CA LEU A 289 -4.29 -28.11 -9.24
C LEU A 289 -5.79 -28.00 -9.00
N GLU A 290 -6.42 -29.07 -8.48
CA GLU A 290 -7.79 -29.00 -8.02
C GLU A 290 -7.83 -28.42 -6.60
N ILE A 291 -8.61 -27.35 -6.39
CA ILE A 291 -8.81 -26.73 -5.09
C ILE A 291 -10.29 -26.76 -4.68
N GLU A 292 -10.53 -26.95 -3.38
CA GLU A 292 -11.85 -26.77 -2.79
C GLU A 292 -12.01 -25.32 -2.31
N VAL A 293 -13.08 -24.67 -2.76
CA VAL A 293 -13.49 -23.32 -2.35
C VAL A 293 -14.68 -23.46 -1.42
N LEU A 294 -14.52 -22.97 -0.20
CA LEU A 294 -15.53 -23.03 0.86
C LEU A 294 -15.91 -21.62 1.31
N GLU A 295 -17.16 -21.42 1.63
CA GLU A 295 -17.64 -20.16 2.22
C GLU A 295 -18.65 -20.44 3.32
N THR A 296 -18.36 -19.92 4.52
CA THR A 296 -19.22 -20.03 5.71
C THR A 296 -20.06 -18.76 5.88
N THR A 297 -20.85 -18.69 6.94
CA THR A 297 -21.58 -17.46 7.33
C THR A 297 -20.62 -16.33 7.73
N ARG A 298 -19.36 -16.64 8.05
CA ARG A 298 -18.34 -15.65 8.42
C ARG A 298 -17.61 -15.10 7.19
N GLY A 299 -17.52 -15.87 6.11
CA GLY A 299 -16.85 -15.50 4.87
C GLY A 299 -16.18 -16.68 4.19
N PRO A 300 -15.41 -16.41 3.11
CA PRO A 300 -14.64 -17.41 2.40
C PRO A 300 -13.50 -17.99 3.25
N VAL A 301 -13.29 -19.31 3.17
CA VAL A 301 -12.23 -20.04 3.87
C VAL A 301 -10.94 -19.94 3.04
N ILE A 302 -9.97 -19.17 3.53
CA ILE A 302 -8.73 -18.88 2.79
C ILE A 302 -7.61 -19.86 3.09
N ALA A 303 -7.67 -20.56 4.23
CA ALA A 303 -6.66 -21.55 4.61
C ALA A 303 -7.30 -22.68 5.43
N GLY A 304 -6.70 -23.88 5.37
CA GLY A 304 -7.20 -25.07 6.06
C GLY A 304 -8.48 -25.64 5.41
N GLY A 305 -9.08 -26.63 6.07
CA GLY A 305 -10.28 -27.29 5.60
C GLY A 305 -10.76 -28.35 6.59
N PRO A 306 -11.79 -29.16 6.23
CA PRO A 306 -12.34 -30.20 7.10
C PRO A 306 -11.36 -31.33 7.43
N GLU A 307 -10.28 -31.48 6.68
CA GLU A 307 -9.29 -32.57 6.78
C GLU A 307 -7.92 -32.13 7.30
N GLY A 308 -7.80 -30.83 7.69
CA GLY A 308 -6.52 -30.23 8.10
C GLY A 308 -5.68 -29.76 6.90
N LEU A 309 -4.55 -29.10 7.17
CA LEU A 309 -3.69 -28.44 6.19
C LEU A 309 -2.88 -29.40 5.28
N THR A 310 -3.15 -30.70 5.29
CA THR A 310 -2.32 -31.70 4.62
C THR A 310 -2.72 -32.03 3.18
N ALA A 311 -3.67 -31.34 2.57
CA ALA A 311 -4.13 -31.63 1.21
C ALA A 311 -3.56 -30.70 0.14
N GLU A 312 -2.31 -30.25 0.26
CA GLU A 312 -1.69 -29.43 -0.80
C GLU A 312 -0.88 -30.25 -1.82
N THR A 313 -0.73 -31.56 -1.65
CA THR A 313 -0.04 -32.38 -2.66
C THR A 313 -0.49 -33.85 -2.60
N THR A 314 -1.62 -34.18 -3.22
CA THR A 314 -1.83 -35.56 -3.64
C THR A 314 -1.79 -35.59 -5.17
N PRO A 315 -0.77 -36.17 -5.79
CA PRO A 315 -0.81 -36.44 -7.23
C PRO A 315 -1.97 -37.42 -7.46
N VAL A 316 -2.86 -37.07 -8.38
CA VAL A 316 -3.90 -38.00 -8.84
C VAL A 316 -3.19 -39.18 -9.48
N GLU A 317 -3.23 -40.34 -8.84
CA GLU A 317 -2.75 -41.59 -9.46
C GLU A 317 -3.53 -41.84 -10.75
N GLN A 318 -2.82 -41.88 -11.86
CA GLN A 318 -3.38 -42.32 -13.13
C GLN A 318 -3.61 -43.84 -13.08
N PRO A 319 -4.69 -44.37 -13.66
CA PRO A 319 -4.83 -45.81 -13.88
C PRO A 319 -3.70 -46.31 -14.77
N PRO A 320 -3.19 -47.53 -14.53
CA PRO A 320 -2.02 -48.05 -15.20
C PRO A 320 -2.24 -48.20 -16.71
N ARG A 321 -1.32 -47.65 -17.51
CA ARG A 321 -1.21 -47.94 -18.94
C ARG A 321 -0.71 -49.37 -19.12
N PRO A 322 -1.21 -50.10 -20.13
CA PRO A 322 -0.76 -51.45 -20.35
C PRO A 322 0.69 -51.53 -20.82
N ALA A 323 1.37 -52.55 -20.33
CA ALA A 323 2.80 -52.84 -20.50
C ALA A 323 3.17 -53.08 -21.96
N GLY A 324 4.23 -52.43 -22.42
CA GLY A 324 4.98 -52.75 -23.59
C GLY A 324 6.47 -52.76 -23.29
N ALA A 325 6.99 -53.99 -23.28
CA ALA A 325 8.34 -54.50 -23.47
C ALA A 325 9.61 -53.71 -23.12
N ALA A 326 10.29 -54.20 -22.10
CA ALA A 326 11.70 -54.59 -22.00
C ALA A 326 12.84 -53.66 -22.45
N GLY A 327 13.69 -53.31 -21.48
CA GLY A 327 15.06 -52.86 -21.66
C GLY A 327 15.76 -52.72 -20.31
N THR A 328 16.58 -53.70 -19.98
CA THR A 328 17.40 -53.80 -18.77
C THR A 328 18.54 -52.80 -18.74
N ALA A 329 18.81 -52.21 -17.55
CA ALA A 329 20.17 -51.95 -17.07
C ALA A 329 20.16 -51.71 -15.55
N GLU A 330 20.86 -52.51 -14.83
CA GLU A 330 21.25 -52.36 -13.43
C GLU A 330 22.13 -51.15 -13.21
N VAL A 331 21.99 -50.50 -12.03
CA VAL A 331 23.14 -50.11 -11.22
C VAL A 331 22.70 -49.87 -9.75
N ARG A 332 23.46 -50.47 -8.89
CA ARG A 332 23.44 -50.45 -7.43
C ARG A 332 23.90 -49.13 -6.83
N GLY A 333 23.46 -48.90 -5.62
CA GLY A 333 24.28 -48.24 -4.60
C GLY A 333 23.58 -47.17 -3.76
N VAL A 334 23.15 -47.56 -2.55
CA VAL A 334 22.93 -46.65 -1.40
C VAL A 334 24.29 -46.52 -0.70
N PRO A 335 24.64 -45.33 -0.13
CA PRO A 335 24.47 -45.19 1.31
C PRO A 335 24.07 -43.79 1.84
N SER A 336 23.29 -43.86 2.92
CA SER A 336 23.26 -43.15 4.20
C SER A 336 23.56 -41.67 4.29
N ALA A 337 22.59 -41.02 4.84
CA ALA A 337 22.48 -39.86 5.71
C ALA A 337 23.77 -39.18 6.23
N GLU A 338 23.82 -37.86 6.17
CA GLU A 338 24.15 -36.97 7.29
C GLU A 338 23.92 -35.50 6.93
N ALA A 339 23.42 -34.74 7.93
CA ALA A 339 23.42 -33.30 8.09
C ALA A 339 22.57 -32.44 7.11
N ALA A 340 21.37 -32.13 7.58
CA ALA A 340 20.60 -31.01 7.04
C ALA A 340 21.26 -29.67 7.43
N ASP A 341 21.86 -29.04 6.44
CA ASP A 341 22.32 -27.65 6.51
C ASP A 341 21.10 -26.75 6.24
N VAL A 342 20.65 -26.01 7.26
CA VAL A 342 19.54 -25.09 7.13
C VAL A 342 20.03 -23.84 6.40
N ARG A 343 19.89 -23.83 5.08
CA ARG A 343 20.17 -22.67 4.24
C ARG A 343 18.89 -22.04 3.75
N GLY A 344 18.70 -20.80 4.17
CA GLY A 344 18.01 -19.77 3.41
C GLY A 344 16.49 -19.82 3.41
N VAL A 345 15.85 -19.16 4.37
CA VAL A 345 14.48 -18.66 4.19
C VAL A 345 14.50 -17.63 3.07
N ARG A 346 13.89 -17.94 1.92
CA ARG A 346 13.67 -17.01 0.83
C ARG A 346 12.65 -15.98 1.30
N TYR A 347 13.04 -14.71 1.29
CA TYR A 347 12.11 -13.61 1.55
C TYR A 347 11.35 -13.31 0.26
N VAL A 348 10.05 -13.52 0.28
CA VAL A 348 9.13 -13.05 -0.74
C VAL A 348 8.50 -11.78 -0.22
N GLY A 349 8.64 -10.68 -0.92
CA GLY A 349 8.01 -9.41 -0.56
C GLY A 349 6.49 -9.57 -0.41
N ALA A 350 5.91 -8.88 0.55
CA ALA A 350 4.50 -9.07 0.92
C ALA A 350 3.49 -8.71 -0.16
N ALA A 351 3.87 -7.98 -1.20
CA ALA A 351 3.03 -7.68 -2.36
C ALA A 351 3.37 -8.55 -3.57
N ASP A 352 4.32 -9.48 -3.44
CA ASP A 352 4.67 -10.37 -4.53
C ASP A 352 4.07 -11.76 -4.34
N PRO A 353 2.84 -11.95 -4.80
CA PRO A 353 2.22 -13.27 -4.82
C PRO A 353 2.71 -14.15 -5.98
N LEU A 354 3.56 -13.61 -6.86
CA LEU A 354 4.03 -14.28 -8.07
C LEU A 354 5.49 -14.73 -7.98
N GLY A 355 6.12 -14.58 -6.81
CA GLY A 355 7.50 -14.97 -6.55
C GLY A 355 8.52 -14.00 -7.17
N ALA A 356 9.08 -13.11 -6.38
CA ALA A 356 10.24 -12.33 -6.81
C ALA A 356 11.44 -13.26 -7.03
N PRO A 357 12.35 -12.90 -7.95
CA PRO A 357 13.57 -13.68 -8.13
C PRO A 357 14.35 -13.71 -6.82
N SER A 358 14.63 -14.90 -6.33
CA SER A 358 15.49 -15.11 -5.17
C SER A 358 16.88 -14.55 -5.48
N VAL A 359 17.30 -13.56 -4.70
CA VAL A 359 18.72 -13.15 -4.71
C VAL A 359 19.49 -14.21 -3.95
N GLU A 360 20.19 -15.08 -4.67
CA GLU A 360 21.18 -15.96 -4.08
C GLU A 360 22.34 -15.10 -3.55
N ALA A 361 22.48 -15.07 -2.24
CA ALA A 361 23.71 -14.57 -1.64
C ALA A 361 24.83 -15.57 -1.96
N THR A 362 25.70 -15.23 -2.91
CA THR A 362 26.90 -16.00 -3.17
C THR A 362 27.92 -15.73 -2.06
N ASP A 363 28.09 -16.71 -1.19
CA ASP A 363 29.21 -16.75 -0.25
C ASP A 363 30.52 -16.83 -1.05
N ALA A 364 31.44 -15.94 -0.73
CA ALA A 364 32.79 -16.00 -1.19
C ALA A 364 33.55 -17.17 -0.54
N PRO A 365 34.24 -18.02 -1.29
CA PRO A 365 35.12 -18.99 -0.68
C PRO A 365 36.52 -18.42 -0.49
N GLY A 366 37.07 -18.80 0.62
CA GLY A 366 38.44 -18.48 1.05
C GLY A 366 39.53 -18.90 0.08
N ALA A 367 40.60 -18.18 0.23
CA ALA A 367 41.85 -18.29 -0.49
C ALA A 367 42.51 -19.67 -0.45
N MET A 368 43.05 -20.08 -1.58
CA MET A 368 44.29 -20.87 -1.66
C MET A 368 45.01 -20.59 -2.99
N SER A 369 46.30 -20.43 -2.82
CA SER A 369 47.38 -19.94 -3.66
C SER A 369 47.64 -20.63 -5.00
N ALA A 370 48.06 -19.78 -5.93
CA ALA A 370 49.11 -19.88 -6.95
C ALA A 370 49.39 -21.18 -7.71
N GLU A 371 49.36 -21.08 -9.02
CA GLU A 371 50.51 -21.38 -9.91
C GLU A 371 50.23 -20.84 -11.33
N THR A 372 51.29 -20.27 -11.90
CA THR A 372 51.41 -19.60 -13.20
C THR A 372 51.65 -20.57 -14.35
N ALA A 373 51.05 -20.31 -15.52
CA ALA A 373 51.67 -20.45 -16.85
C ALA A 373 50.62 -20.20 -17.99
N PRO A 374 50.99 -20.06 -19.30
CA PRO A 374 51.02 -18.72 -19.91
C PRO A 374 50.05 -18.57 -21.10
N VAL A 375 49.99 -17.33 -21.53
CA VAL A 375 49.25 -16.75 -22.64
C VAL A 375 49.51 -17.42 -23.98
N GLU A 376 48.48 -17.79 -24.76
CA GLU A 376 48.54 -17.85 -26.22
C GLU A 376 47.45 -16.97 -26.84
N ARG A 377 47.94 -16.03 -27.64
CA ARG A 377 47.14 -15.19 -28.54
C ARG A 377 46.95 -15.93 -29.87
N LEU A 378 45.77 -15.89 -30.44
CA LEU A 378 45.56 -16.04 -31.87
C LEU A 378 44.41 -15.16 -32.37
N PRO A 379 44.30 -14.88 -33.71
CA PRO A 379 44.39 -13.50 -34.19
C PRO A 379 43.09 -12.99 -34.84
N ARG A 380 43.03 -11.67 -35.02
CA ARG A 380 42.05 -10.99 -35.86
C ARG A 380 42.30 -11.25 -37.36
N PRO A 381 41.28 -11.27 -38.21
CA PRO A 381 41.45 -10.91 -39.62
C PRO A 381 41.06 -9.45 -39.89
N ALA A 382 41.89 -8.87 -40.74
CA ALA A 382 41.84 -7.51 -41.24
C ALA A 382 41.10 -7.43 -42.60
N GLY A 383 40.70 -6.22 -42.97
CA GLY A 383 40.44 -5.74 -44.31
C GLY A 383 38.98 -5.34 -44.52
N ALA A 384 38.65 -4.28 -45.23
CA ALA A 384 39.38 -3.24 -45.88
C ALA A 384 38.48 -1.99 -45.98
N ALA A 385 39.14 -0.90 -46.20
CA ALA A 385 38.69 0.48 -46.37
C ALA A 385 37.81 0.70 -47.57
N GLU A 386 36.98 1.76 -47.54
CA GLU A 386 37.07 2.83 -48.53
C GLU A 386 36.45 4.14 -48.06
N ALA A 387 37.14 5.19 -48.40
CA ALA A 387 36.92 6.57 -48.04
C ALA A 387 36.00 7.30 -49.02
N ALA A 388 35.29 8.32 -48.51
CA ALA A 388 34.94 9.46 -49.35
C ALA A 388 34.87 10.75 -48.49
N GLU A 389 35.76 11.66 -48.81
CA GLU A 389 35.83 13.06 -48.42
C GLU A 389 34.64 13.85 -48.95
N VAL A 390 34.17 14.87 -48.18
CA VAL A 390 33.87 16.21 -48.70
C VAL A 390 34.04 17.25 -47.58
N ARG A 391 34.96 18.16 -47.77
CA ARG A 391 35.23 19.53 -47.36
C ARG A 391 34.01 20.31 -46.84
N GLY A 392 34.02 21.03 -45.75
CA GLY A 392 34.88 22.07 -45.30
C GLY A 392 34.44 23.46 -45.74
N VAL A 393 33.93 24.32 -44.87
CA VAL A 393 34.24 25.78 -44.93
C VAL A 393 34.12 26.37 -43.49
N SER A 394 35.16 27.00 -43.11
CA SER A 394 35.37 27.81 -41.92
C SER A 394 34.76 29.18 -42.01
N SER A 395 34.41 29.78 -40.87
CA SER A 395 34.92 31.10 -40.54
C SER A 395 34.71 31.44 -39.04
N ALA A 396 35.82 31.80 -38.48
CA ALA A 396 35.97 32.38 -37.15
C ALA A 396 35.72 33.89 -37.21
N GLU A 397 35.23 34.45 -36.10
CA GLU A 397 35.72 35.75 -35.67
C GLU A 397 35.58 35.91 -34.14
N SER A 398 36.71 36.28 -33.62
CA SER A 398 37.08 36.57 -32.22
C SER A 398 36.89 38.05 -31.89
N ALA A 399 36.59 38.36 -30.63
CA ALA A 399 36.98 39.63 -29.99
C ALA A 399 36.93 39.47 -28.46
N GLN A 400 37.95 39.30 -27.85
CA GLN A 400 38.92 40.09 -27.08
C GLN A 400 38.38 40.77 -25.82
N VAL A 401 38.96 40.25 -24.70
CA VAL A 401 39.05 40.85 -23.36
C VAL A 401 40.17 41.93 -23.36
N PRO A 402 40.09 42.97 -22.51
CA PRO A 402 41.15 43.24 -21.58
C PRO A 402 40.59 43.60 -20.18
N GLY A 403 41.26 43.41 -19.03
CA GLY A 403 42.60 43.27 -18.67
C GLY A 403 42.74 43.68 -17.20
N ALA A 404 43.52 42.96 -16.48
CA ALA A 404 43.80 43.03 -15.06
C ALA A 404 44.62 44.25 -14.59
N ARG A 405 44.55 44.51 -13.28
CA ARG A 405 45.73 44.69 -12.34
C ARG A 405 45.19 45.01 -10.95
N SER A 406 45.44 44.22 -9.92
CA SER A 406 46.60 44.03 -9.06
C SER A 406 46.83 45.13 -8.00
N GLY A 407 46.90 44.67 -6.76
CA GLY A 407 47.65 45.27 -5.63
C GLY A 407 46.75 45.51 -4.44
N GLY A 408 47.07 44.99 -3.35
CA GLY A 408 48.09 44.93 -2.42
C GLY A 408 47.52 44.72 -1.00
N ALA A 409 48.21 43.98 -0.22
CA ALA A 409 48.01 43.62 1.16
C ALA A 409 48.09 44.80 2.14
N ALA A 410 47.40 44.66 3.27
CA ALA A 410 48.02 44.81 4.60
C ALA A 410 46.99 44.72 5.73
N ASP A 411 47.38 43.96 6.72
CA ASP A 411 47.00 43.79 8.11
C ASP A 411 46.24 44.91 8.82
N ALA A 412 45.34 44.55 9.74
CA ALA A 412 45.51 44.66 11.19
C ALA A 412 44.13 44.68 11.95
N SER A 413 44.00 43.65 12.79
CA SER A 413 43.53 43.67 14.18
C SER A 413 42.60 44.77 14.70
N GLY A 414 41.55 44.30 15.41
CA GLY A 414 40.98 45.13 16.49
C GLY A 414 39.51 44.89 16.78
N SER A 415 39.22 43.98 17.70
CA SER A 415 37.97 44.10 18.52
C SER A 415 38.11 45.31 19.46
N PRO A 416 37.01 45.91 19.86
CA PRO A 416 36.51 45.61 21.20
C PRO A 416 34.97 45.59 21.36
N SER A 417 34.59 44.83 22.36
CA SER A 417 33.37 44.82 23.12
C SER A 417 32.97 46.15 23.74
N VAL A 418 31.69 46.48 23.87
CA VAL A 418 31.04 47.18 24.98
C VAL A 418 29.52 46.87 25.00
N GLN A 419 29.03 46.11 25.93
CA GLN A 419 28.20 46.37 27.09
C GLN A 419 26.88 47.12 26.89
N ALA A 420 25.86 46.49 27.50
CA ALA A 420 24.49 46.83 27.79
C ALA A 420 24.30 48.22 28.47
N ALA A 421 23.17 48.83 28.24
CA ALA A 421 22.49 49.66 29.24
C ALA A 421 20.98 49.75 29.05
N GLU A 422 20.30 49.64 30.11
CA GLU A 422 18.93 49.58 30.58
C GLU A 422 17.89 50.59 30.03
N ALA A 423 16.63 50.17 30.20
CA ALA A 423 15.42 50.97 30.10
C ALA A 423 15.40 52.16 31.12
N PRO A 424 14.39 53.10 31.05
CA PRO A 424 13.03 52.83 31.52
C PRO A 424 11.90 53.73 30.95
N GLY A 425 10.66 53.35 31.26
CA GLY A 425 9.58 54.32 31.62
C GLY A 425 8.35 54.40 30.74
N ALA A 426 7.26 53.80 31.20
CA ALA A 426 5.89 54.18 30.85
C ALA A 426 5.51 55.55 31.50
N PRO A 427 4.37 56.22 31.21
CA PRO A 427 3.06 55.74 31.65
C PRO A 427 1.81 56.19 30.83
N PHE A 428 0.70 55.44 31.06
CA PHE A 428 -0.73 55.79 31.16
C PHE A 428 -1.36 56.93 30.35
N ALA A 429 -2.51 56.64 29.71
CA ALA A 429 -3.82 57.29 29.96
C ALA A 429 -4.92 56.49 29.16
N GLU A 430 -5.81 55.96 29.92
CA GLU A 430 -7.27 55.89 29.89
C GLU A 430 -8.00 56.84 28.93
N THR A 431 -9.02 56.33 28.27
CA THR A 431 -10.45 56.66 28.50
C THR A 431 -11.36 55.88 27.54
N ALA A 432 -12.34 55.22 28.10
CA ALA A 432 -13.60 54.82 27.48
C ALA A 432 -14.64 55.94 27.69
N PRO A 433 -15.92 55.77 27.39
CA PRO A 433 -16.69 55.09 26.34
C PRO A 433 -17.71 56.08 25.69
N VAL A 434 -18.60 55.65 24.77
CA VAL A 434 -19.98 56.16 24.62
C VAL A 434 -20.71 55.47 23.45
N GLU A 435 -21.74 54.71 23.80
CA GLU A 435 -23.20 54.72 23.50
C GLU A 435 -23.64 54.48 22.06
N GLN A 436 -24.34 53.35 21.90
CA GLN A 436 -25.77 53.02 21.80
C GLN A 436 -26.64 53.89 20.87
N THR A 437 -27.10 53.16 19.84
CA THR A 437 -28.46 53.01 19.25
C THR A 437 -29.17 54.27 18.67
N PRO A 438 -30.25 54.16 17.83
CA PRO A 438 -31.15 53.02 17.64
C PRO A 438 -31.63 52.76 16.18
N ARG A 439 -32.35 51.62 16.02
CA ARG A 439 -33.31 51.32 14.94
C ARG A 439 -34.43 52.34 14.79
N PRO A 440 -35.12 52.40 13.62
CA PRO A 440 -36.54 52.15 13.67
C PRO A 440 -37.05 51.10 12.68
N ALA A 441 -38.19 50.57 13.11
CA ALA A 441 -39.02 49.55 12.54
C ALA A 441 -40.08 50.12 11.57
N GLY A 442 -40.70 49.16 10.86
CA GLY A 442 -42.05 49.27 10.33
C GLY A 442 -42.08 49.38 8.79
N ALA A 443 -42.93 48.76 8.03
CA ALA A 443 -44.20 48.04 8.18
C ALA A 443 -44.39 47.17 6.95
N ALA A 444 -44.86 45.96 6.97
CA ALA A 444 -46.23 45.45 6.73
C ALA A 444 -46.91 45.87 5.43
N GLY A 445 -47.30 44.85 4.66
CA GLY A 445 -48.27 44.92 3.55
C GLY A 445 -48.20 43.66 2.76
N THR A 446 -48.90 42.66 3.05
CA THR A 446 -50.13 41.92 2.74
C THR A 446 -50.58 41.91 1.27
N ALA A 447 -50.96 40.68 0.93
CA ALA A 447 -51.99 40.21 0.01
C ALA A 447 -51.61 40.09 -1.47
N GLU A 448 -52.03 39.17 -2.23
CA GLU A 448 -53.05 38.07 -2.31
C GLU A 448 -52.81 37.37 -3.68
N VAL A 449 -52.79 36.04 -3.70
CA VAL A 449 -53.72 35.08 -4.27
C VAL A 449 -54.43 35.43 -5.59
N CYS A 450 -54.21 34.54 -6.58
CA CYS A 450 -55.10 33.98 -7.59
C CYS A 450 -54.23 33.13 -8.53
N GLY A 451 -54.33 31.87 -8.79
CA GLY A 451 -55.43 30.93 -8.85
C GLY A 451 -55.90 30.73 -10.27
N VAL A 452 -55.99 29.46 -10.67
CA VAL A 452 -56.74 28.85 -11.80
C VAL A 452 -55.83 28.22 -12.86
N ALA A 453 -55.68 26.94 -12.90
CA ALA A 453 -56.43 25.75 -13.27
C ALA A 453 -56.58 25.53 -14.78
N SER A 454 -56.16 24.32 -15.13
CA SER A 454 -56.65 23.37 -16.15
C SER A 454 -56.59 23.70 -17.63
N ALA A 455 -56.07 22.80 -18.45
CA ALA A 455 -56.82 21.72 -19.07
C ALA A 455 -55.96 20.84 -19.97
N ALA A 456 -56.29 19.57 -19.90
CA ALA A 456 -55.82 18.50 -20.75
C ALA A 456 -56.43 18.64 -22.19
N GLU A 457 -55.71 18.14 -23.18
CA GLU A 457 -56.37 17.47 -24.30
C GLU A 457 -55.42 16.52 -25.05
N ALA A 458 -55.93 15.34 -25.31
CA ALA A 458 -55.35 14.24 -26.03
C ALA A 458 -55.72 14.30 -27.52
N ALA A 459 -54.84 13.81 -28.38
CA ALA A 459 -55.21 13.28 -29.73
C ALA A 459 -54.05 12.42 -30.23
N GLN A 460 -54.14 11.11 -30.23
CA GLN A 460 -54.62 10.15 -31.20
C GLN A 460 -53.79 9.97 -32.48
N VAL A 461 -53.41 8.70 -32.63
CA VAL A 461 -52.73 7.95 -33.70
C VAL A 461 -53.65 7.85 -34.95
N PRO A 462 -53.12 7.58 -36.18
CA PRO A 462 -53.21 6.24 -36.76
C PRO A 462 -51.93 5.80 -37.54
N GLY A 463 -51.49 4.60 -37.57
CA GLY A 463 -52.01 3.32 -38.11
C GLY A 463 -51.43 3.11 -39.50
N ALA A 464 -50.95 2.05 -40.01
CA ALA A 464 -51.07 0.63 -39.87
C ALA A 464 -50.23 -0.08 -40.95
N ARG A 465 -49.94 -1.37 -40.70
CA ARG A 465 -49.89 -2.55 -41.62
C ARG A 465 -48.59 -2.81 -42.38
N SER A 466 -48.10 -4.01 -42.54
CA SER A 466 -48.54 -5.42 -42.46
C SER A 466 -47.33 -6.31 -42.73
N GLY A 467 -47.20 -7.46 -42.28
CA GLY A 467 -47.64 -8.81 -42.30
C GLY A 467 -46.43 -9.69 -42.43
N GLY A 468 -46.36 -10.86 -42.01
CA GLY A 468 -47.09 -12.03 -41.83
C GLY A 468 -46.17 -13.17 -41.47
N ALA A 469 -46.71 -14.02 -40.68
CA ALA A 469 -46.85 -15.49 -40.67
C ALA A 469 -45.55 -16.33 -40.57
N ALA A 470 -45.45 -17.33 -39.79
CA ALA A 470 -46.10 -18.38 -39.04
C ALA A 470 -44.99 -19.40 -38.74
N ASP A 471 -44.91 -20.24 -37.81
CA ASP A 471 -45.69 -21.24 -37.08
C ASP A 471 -44.96 -21.77 -35.86
N ALA A 472 -45.58 -21.87 -34.77
CA ALA A 472 -46.23 -22.97 -34.07
C ALA A 472 -45.41 -23.89 -33.18
N SER A 473 -45.85 -23.99 -32.02
CA SER A 473 -46.18 -25.06 -31.03
C SER A 473 -45.20 -25.22 -29.88
N GLY A 474 -45.57 -25.30 -28.61
CA GLY A 474 -46.75 -25.68 -27.91
C GLY A 474 -46.43 -25.59 -26.38
N SER A 475 -47.41 -25.13 -25.64
CA SER A 475 -47.45 -25.16 -24.16
C SER A 475 -47.84 -26.57 -23.65
N PRO A 476 -47.72 -26.87 -22.35
CA PRO A 476 -48.88 -26.61 -21.49
C PRO A 476 -48.58 -26.08 -20.07
N SER A 477 -49.54 -25.33 -19.61
CA SER A 477 -49.85 -24.82 -18.29
C SER A 477 -50.12 -25.88 -17.25
N VAL A 478 -49.79 -25.63 -15.97
CA VAL A 478 -50.55 -26.16 -14.81
C VAL A 478 -50.78 -25.02 -13.82
N GLN A 479 -52.04 -24.98 -13.37
CA GLN A 479 -52.71 -23.96 -12.60
C GLN A 479 -52.30 -23.91 -11.12
N ALA A 480 -52.59 -22.73 -10.57
CA ALA A 480 -52.59 -22.33 -9.17
C ALA A 480 -53.66 -23.00 -8.32
N ALA A 481 -53.44 -23.06 -7.03
CA ALA A 481 -54.51 -23.14 -6.03
C ALA A 481 -54.15 -22.31 -4.79
N ASP A 482 -55.09 -21.59 -4.37
CA ASP A 482 -55.44 -20.61 -3.39
C ASP A 482 -54.77 -20.60 -2.00
N ALA A 483 -54.69 -19.37 -1.50
CA ALA A 483 -54.43 -18.89 -0.14
C ALA A 483 -55.50 -19.22 0.87
N PRO A 484 -55.37 -18.89 2.22
CA PRO A 484 -55.69 -17.54 2.67
C PRO A 484 -54.95 -16.97 3.90
N GLY A 485 -54.97 -15.67 4.03
CA GLY A 485 -55.22 -14.96 5.28
C GLY A 485 -54.05 -14.33 6.05
N ALA A 486 -53.87 -13.05 5.84
CA ALA A 486 -53.10 -12.12 6.64
C ALA A 486 -53.77 -11.71 7.94
N PRO A 487 -53.11 -10.96 8.88
CA PRO A 487 -53.36 -9.54 8.86
C PRO A 487 -52.11 -8.64 9.00
N SER A 488 -52.25 -7.48 8.48
CA SER A 488 -51.36 -6.33 8.46
C SER A 488 -51.05 -5.80 9.86
N ALA A 489 -49.79 -5.41 10.12
CA ALA A 489 -49.45 -4.46 11.16
C ALA A 489 -48.78 -3.26 10.51
N GLU A 490 -49.34 -2.09 10.69
CA GLU A 490 -48.88 -0.79 10.26
C GLU A 490 -47.51 -0.46 10.83
N ALA A 491 -46.61 -0.02 9.96
CA ALA A 491 -45.34 0.61 10.35
C ALA A 491 -45.54 2.12 10.45
N ALA A 492 -45.32 2.64 11.63
CA ALA A 492 -45.27 4.07 11.89
C ALA A 492 -44.00 4.68 11.26
N PRO A 493 -44.06 5.94 10.78
CA PRO A 493 -42.90 6.60 10.16
C PRO A 493 -41.86 7.03 11.22
N VAL A 494 -40.61 6.70 10.96
CA VAL A 494 -39.48 7.22 11.76
C VAL A 494 -39.21 8.64 11.31
N GLU A 495 -39.44 9.59 12.21
CA GLU A 495 -39.04 10.99 12.07
C GLU A 495 -37.51 11.09 11.93
N GLN A 496 -37.05 11.69 10.85
CA GLN A 496 -35.69 12.13 10.66
C GLN A 496 -35.46 13.41 11.47
N THR A 497 -34.64 13.33 12.50
CA THR A 497 -34.14 14.53 13.19
C THR A 497 -33.13 15.25 12.30
N PRO A 498 -33.24 16.58 12.17
CA PRO A 498 -32.30 17.36 11.35
C PRO A 498 -30.92 17.47 12.02
N ARG A 499 -29.87 17.28 11.24
CA ARG A 499 -28.48 17.59 11.59
C ARG A 499 -28.35 19.06 11.99
N PRO A 500 -27.62 19.39 13.07
CA PRO A 500 -27.31 20.79 13.38
C PRO A 500 -26.30 21.35 12.39
N ALA A 501 -26.57 22.55 11.88
CA ALA A 501 -25.68 23.33 11.05
C ALA A 501 -24.40 23.68 11.83
N ARG A 502 -23.25 23.49 11.21
CA ARG A 502 -21.94 23.91 11.72
C ARG A 502 -21.85 25.45 11.74
N ALA A 503 -21.68 26.01 12.93
CA ALA A 503 -21.25 27.37 13.09
C ALA A 503 -19.72 27.43 13.16
N ALA A 504 -19.11 28.21 12.30
CA ALA A 504 -17.71 28.61 12.41
C ALA A 504 -17.57 29.53 13.62
N GLY A 505 -16.78 29.11 14.59
CA GLY A 505 -16.47 29.92 15.76
C GLY A 505 -15.17 29.45 16.39
N THR A 506 -14.14 30.26 16.21
CA THR A 506 -12.88 30.20 16.94
C THR A 506 -13.14 30.32 18.43
N ALA A 507 -12.70 29.36 19.21
CA ALA A 507 -12.53 29.53 20.65
C ALA A 507 -11.35 28.70 21.14
N ASP A 508 -10.38 29.41 21.71
CA ASP A 508 -9.25 28.91 22.48
C ASP A 508 -9.68 27.89 23.53
N ALA A 509 -9.03 26.76 23.58
CA ALA A 509 -9.09 25.83 24.71
C ALA A 509 -7.73 25.84 25.44
N PRO A 510 -7.72 26.05 26.77
CA PRO A 510 -6.49 26.10 27.54
C PRO A 510 -5.90 24.70 27.74
N SER A 511 -4.57 24.63 27.74
CA SER A 511 -3.74 23.52 28.13
C SER A 511 -4.14 22.97 29.51
N ALA A 512 -4.48 21.69 29.58
CA ALA A 512 -4.64 20.99 30.84
C ALA A 512 -3.30 20.38 31.26
N GLU A 513 -2.74 20.91 32.33
CA GLU A 513 -1.62 20.30 33.07
C GLU A 513 -2.03 18.93 33.62
N VAL A 514 -1.11 18.00 33.52
CA VAL A 514 -1.18 16.69 34.17
C VAL A 514 -1.00 16.89 35.68
N ALA A 515 -2.06 16.70 36.44
CA ALA A 515 -2.00 16.68 37.88
C ALA A 515 -1.79 15.26 38.40
N ASP A 516 -0.76 15.08 39.21
CA ASP A 516 -0.46 13.91 40.04
C ASP A 516 -1.67 13.52 40.91
N VAL A 517 -1.99 12.25 40.93
CA VAL A 517 -2.95 11.68 41.89
C VAL A 517 -2.17 10.94 42.98
N PRO A 518 -2.34 11.34 44.24
CA PRO A 518 -1.71 10.64 45.37
C PRO A 518 -2.49 9.39 45.77
N GLY A 519 -1.73 8.42 46.27
CA GLY A 519 -2.19 7.11 46.71
C GLY A 519 -3.27 7.13 47.78
N GLY A 520 -4.21 6.23 47.71
CA GLY A 520 -5.20 5.90 48.74
C GLY A 520 -5.02 4.43 49.18
N PRO A 521 -5.52 4.11 50.41
CA PRO A 521 -4.91 3.08 51.26
C PRO A 521 -5.46 1.68 51.07
N SER A 522 -4.61 0.75 51.48
CA SER A 522 -4.83 -0.70 51.61
C SER A 522 -6.12 -1.01 52.40
N GLY A 523 -6.95 -1.85 51.83
CA GLY A 523 -8.10 -2.48 52.50
C GLY A 523 -7.96 -4.00 52.49
N ASP A 524 -8.12 -4.55 53.66
CA ASP A 524 -7.93 -5.92 54.11
C ASP A 524 -8.50 -7.05 53.25
N VAL A 525 -7.67 -8.05 52.99
CA VAL A 525 -8.08 -9.37 52.50
C VAL A 525 -8.41 -10.28 53.69
N ALA A 526 -9.66 -10.67 53.78
CA ALA A 526 -10.11 -11.67 54.70
C ALA A 526 -9.59 -13.07 54.32
N GLN A 527 -8.89 -13.70 55.28
CA GLN A 527 -8.45 -15.09 55.24
C GLN A 527 -9.62 -16.05 55.33
N MET A 528 -9.61 -17.10 54.55
CA MET A 528 -10.28 -18.39 54.86
C MET A 528 -9.27 -19.53 54.81
N PRO A 529 -9.43 -20.58 55.60
CA PRO A 529 -8.30 -21.40 56.09
C PRO A 529 -8.16 -22.75 55.45
N GLY A 530 -6.94 -23.25 55.53
CA GLY A 530 -6.66 -24.66 55.81
C GLY A 530 -6.40 -25.60 54.62
N SER A 531 -5.12 -25.79 54.33
CA SER A 531 -4.59 -27.02 53.71
C SER A 531 -4.62 -28.22 54.65
N PRO A 532 -4.57 -29.46 54.14
CA PRO A 532 -3.38 -30.24 54.51
C PRO A 532 -2.63 -30.87 53.35
N SER A 533 -1.32 -30.91 53.52
CA SER A 533 -0.35 -31.67 52.76
C SER A 533 -0.48 -33.15 53.07
N ALA A 534 -0.32 -34.02 52.07
CA ALA A 534 0.38 -35.31 52.15
C ALA A 534 0.55 -35.95 50.78
N GLY A 535 1.79 -36.28 50.42
CA GLY A 535 2.22 -37.63 50.14
C GLY A 535 2.15 -38.14 48.70
N THR A 536 3.32 -38.19 48.13
CA THR A 536 3.81 -39.09 47.06
C THR A 536 3.05 -40.41 46.90
N ALA A 537 2.64 -40.72 45.65
CA ALA A 537 2.81 -42.06 45.02
C ALA A 537 2.51 -42.00 43.52
N ASP A 538 3.44 -42.53 42.76
CA ASP A 538 3.30 -42.90 41.35
C ASP A 538 2.13 -43.86 41.13
N ALA A 539 1.30 -43.62 40.10
CA ALA A 539 0.44 -44.65 39.52
C ALA A 539 0.35 -44.43 37.99
N PRO A 540 0.43 -45.49 37.18
CA PRO A 540 0.60 -45.44 35.74
C PRO A 540 -0.72 -45.24 35.01
N GLY A 541 -0.67 -44.37 33.98
CA GLY A 541 -1.37 -44.46 32.75
C GLY A 541 -2.89 -44.72 32.73
N ALA A 542 -3.71 -43.63 32.86
CA ALA A 542 -5.05 -43.66 32.29
C ALA A 542 -4.94 -43.16 30.83
N PRO A 543 -5.54 -43.83 29.82
CA PRO A 543 -5.53 -43.37 28.45
C PRO A 543 -6.31 -42.05 28.37
N ARG A 544 -5.61 -40.96 28.04
CA ARG A 544 -6.26 -39.70 27.62
C ARG A 544 -7.16 -40.04 26.45
N ALA A 545 -8.45 -39.80 26.62
CA ALA A 545 -9.41 -39.82 25.52
C ALA A 545 -8.86 -39.04 24.32
N PRO A 546 -8.97 -39.57 23.10
CA PRO A 546 -8.52 -38.85 21.94
C PRO A 546 -9.32 -37.55 21.83
N HIS A 547 -8.68 -36.43 22.11
CA HIS A 547 -9.23 -35.12 21.71
C HIS A 547 -9.35 -35.17 20.20
N HIS A 548 -10.56 -35.39 19.69
CA HIS A 548 -10.89 -35.16 18.29
C HIS A 548 -10.59 -33.69 18.00
N ARG A 549 -9.36 -33.41 17.54
CA ARG A 549 -9.01 -32.11 16.97
C ARG A 549 -9.77 -32.01 15.67
N PHE A 550 -10.89 -31.29 15.69
CA PHE A 550 -11.49 -30.86 14.44
C PHE A 550 -10.47 -29.99 13.68
N PRO A 551 -10.22 -30.24 12.39
CA PRO A 551 -9.34 -29.40 11.59
C PRO A 551 -9.82 -27.93 11.66
N THR A 552 -8.93 -27.02 12.03
CA THR A 552 -9.27 -25.60 12.14
C THR A 552 -9.01 -24.94 10.78
N ALA A 553 -10.02 -24.34 10.19
CA ALA A 553 -9.92 -23.56 8.97
C ALA A 553 -10.00 -22.05 9.29
N LEU A 554 -9.49 -21.20 8.42
CA LEU A 554 -9.51 -19.76 8.56
C LEU A 554 -10.45 -19.14 7.51
N ALA A 555 -11.54 -18.52 7.95
CA ALA A 555 -12.42 -17.72 7.10
C ALA A 555 -12.06 -16.25 7.21
N LEU A 556 -12.01 -15.57 6.05
CA LEU A 556 -11.73 -14.13 5.93
C LEU A 556 -13.04 -13.36 5.80
N ARG A 557 -13.25 -12.37 6.68
CA ARG A 557 -14.36 -11.43 6.60
C ARG A 557 -13.83 -10.04 6.26
N TYR A 558 -14.26 -9.47 5.14
CA TYR A 558 -13.81 -8.16 4.67
C TYR A 558 -14.98 -7.33 4.09
N PRO A 559 -14.93 -5.98 4.19
CA PRO A 559 -16.07 -5.12 3.93
C PRO A 559 -16.74 -5.31 2.58
N PRO A 560 -16.05 -5.34 1.41
CA PRO A 560 -16.73 -5.50 0.12
C PRO A 560 -17.47 -6.81 -0.02
N ARG A 561 -16.94 -7.90 0.56
CA ARG A 561 -17.62 -9.21 0.54
C ARG A 561 -18.92 -9.18 1.34
N VAL A 562 -18.94 -8.46 2.46
CA VAL A 562 -20.09 -8.35 3.36
C VAL A 562 -21.16 -7.43 2.78
N THR A 563 -20.75 -6.27 2.25
CA THR A 563 -21.66 -5.21 1.82
C THR A 563 -22.10 -5.30 0.36
N GLY A 564 -21.30 -5.96 -0.50
CA GLY A 564 -21.44 -5.85 -1.94
C GLY A 564 -21.17 -4.43 -2.45
N ASP A 565 -20.26 -3.71 -1.76
CA ASP A 565 -19.89 -2.34 -2.06
C ASP A 565 -18.41 -2.13 -1.84
N LEU A 566 -17.73 -1.60 -2.87
CA LEU A 566 -16.31 -1.28 -2.85
C LEU A 566 -16.06 0.23 -2.75
N GLY A 567 -17.11 1.05 -2.81
CA GLY A 567 -17.02 2.50 -2.74
C GLY A 567 -16.71 3.18 -4.08
N PHE A 568 -16.85 2.51 -5.21
CA PHE A 568 -16.57 3.08 -6.55
C PHE A 568 -17.47 4.25 -6.91
N SER A 569 -18.63 4.40 -6.26
CA SER A 569 -19.48 5.59 -6.39
C SER A 569 -18.78 6.89 -5.95
N ALA A 570 -17.61 6.81 -5.28
CA ALA A 570 -16.79 7.97 -4.96
C ALA A 570 -15.98 8.51 -6.16
N LEU A 571 -15.64 7.66 -7.14
CA LEU A 571 -14.61 7.96 -8.14
C LEU A 571 -15.01 9.09 -9.10
N LEU A 572 -16.21 9.03 -9.67
CA LEU A 572 -16.70 10.07 -10.59
C LEU A 572 -16.97 11.40 -9.87
N PRO A 573 -17.61 11.44 -8.69
CA PRO A 573 -17.71 12.66 -7.88
C PRO A 573 -16.37 13.30 -7.51
N LEU A 574 -15.31 12.50 -7.20
CA LEU A 574 -13.97 13.04 -6.96
C LEU A 574 -13.43 13.82 -8.15
N LEU A 575 -13.62 13.34 -9.40
CA LEU A 575 -13.20 14.07 -10.60
C LEU A 575 -13.96 15.38 -10.78
N ARG A 576 -15.22 15.45 -10.33
CA ARG A 576 -16.11 16.62 -10.40
C ARG A 576 -15.94 17.57 -9.22
N ALA A 577 -15.15 17.21 -8.21
CA ALA A 577 -14.98 17.99 -6.99
C ALA A 577 -14.35 19.37 -7.30
N ARG A 578 -14.84 20.41 -6.62
CA ARG A 578 -14.37 21.78 -6.73
C ARG A 578 -13.90 22.37 -5.40
N ARG A 579 -14.41 21.83 -4.29
CA ARG A 579 -14.07 22.23 -2.92
C ARG A 579 -13.85 21.01 -2.04
N VAL A 580 -13.29 21.24 -0.87
CA VAL A 580 -13.02 20.14 0.09
C VAL A 580 -14.28 19.45 0.54
N GLU A 581 -15.44 20.11 0.58
CA GLU A 581 -16.73 19.52 0.94
C GLU A 581 -17.19 18.50 -0.11
N ASP A 582 -16.87 18.72 -1.40
CA ASP A 582 -17.19 17.77 -2.47
C ASP A 582 -16.34 16.50 -2.32
N VAL A 583 -15.05 16.67 -1.96
CA VAL A 583 -14.14 15.53 -1.66
C VAL A 583 -14.63 14.77 -0.43
N ASP A 584 -15.02 15.48 0.63
CA ASP A 584 -15.55 14.91 1.86
C ASP A 584 -16.81 14.08 1.59
N ALA A 585 -17.77 14.64 0.84
CA ALA A 585 -19.00 13.97 0.46
C ALA A 585 -18.76 12.73 -0.43
N ALA A 586 -17.85 12.84 -1.42
CA ALA A 586 -17.48 11.71 -2.27
C ALA A 586 -16.90 10.55 -1.44
N LEU A 587 -16.09 10.85 -0.44
CA LEU A 587 -15.42 9.84 0.40
C LEU A 587 -16.32 9.25 1.51
N ASP A 588 -17.50 9.78 1.75
CA ASP A 588 -18.47 9.18 2.67
C ASP A 588 -18.95 7.78 2.21
N VAL A 589 -18.92 7.52 0.89
CA VAL A 589 -19.27 6.21 0.32
C VAL A 589 -18.05 5.30 0.13
N TRP A 590 -16.83 5.77 0.41
CA TRP A 590 -15.61 4.99 0.28
C TRP A 590 -15.60 3.77 1.21
N ALA A 591 -15.17 2.61 0.71
CA ALA A 591 -15.17 1.37 1.49
C ALA A 591 -13.76 0.95 1.91
N GLU A 592 -12.87 0.66 0.95
CA GLU A 592 -11.50 0.24 1.20
C GLU A 592 -10.55 0.58 0.03
N PRO A 593 -9.23 0.73 0.31
CA PRO A 593 -8.61 0.66 1.63
C PRO A 593 -9.03 1.81 2.55
N VAL A 594 -8.91 1.62 3.87
CA VAL A 594 -9.16 2.70 4.84
C VAL A 594 -7.97 3.63 4.86
N ASN A 595 -8.20 4.90 4.53
CA ASN A 595 -7.15 5.90 4.34
C ASN A 595 -7.31 7.08 5.28
N VAL A 596 -6.19 7.74 5.61
CA VAL A 596 -6.23 9.14 6.03
C VAL A 596 -6.20 9.99 4.77
N VAL A 597 -7.14 10.90 4.66
CA VAL A 597 -7.31 11.81 3.53
C VAL A 597 -6.90 13.21 3.95
N GLN A 598 -6.17 13.88 3.08
CA GLN A 598 -5.88 15.30 3.14
C GLN A 598 -6.37 15.93 1.84
N ALA A 599 -7.08 17.05 1.94
CA ALA A 599 -7.48 17.84 0.78
C ALA A 599 -7.45 19.32 1.11
N ALA A 600 -7.26 20.13 0.07
CA ALA A 600 -7.29 21.59 0.14
C ALA A 600 -7.88 22.19 -1.12
N ASP A 601 -8.47 23.36 -1.01
CA ASP A 601 -9.01 24.08 -2.16
C ASP A 601 -8.52 25.54 -2.27
N THR A 602 -8.84 26.17 -3.38
CA THR A 602 -8.47 27.55 -3.68
C THR A 602 -9.26 28.61 -2.89
N GLU A 603 -10.29 28.22 -2.14
CA GLU A 603 -11.05 29.09 -1.23
C GLU A 603 -10.46 29.05 0.20
N GLY A 604 -9.40 28.25 0.42
CA GLY A 604 -8.75 28.07 1.72
C GLY A 604 -9.37 26.95 2.58
N GLY A 605 -10.26 26.16 1.99
CA GLY A 605 -10.81 24.95 2.62
C GLY A 605 -9.71 23.92 2.86
N LEU A 606 -9.75 23.26 4.01
CA LEU A 606 -8.77 22.25 4.45
C LEU A 606 -9.52 21.05 5.03
N LEU A 607 -9.17 19.86 4.57
CA LEU A 607 -9.76 18.61 5.04
C LEU A 607 -8.64 17.67 5.51
N HIS A 608 -8.81 17.11 6.71
CA HIS A 608 -7.98 16.04 7.25
C HIS A 608 -8.86 15.05 8.00
N ARG A 609 -9.07 13.87 7.45
CA ARG A 609 -9.97 12.85 8.02
C ARG A 609 -9.55 11.42 7.66
N VAL A 610 -10.14 10.45 8.36
CA VAL A 610 -10.13 9.05 7.93
C VAL A 610 -11.33 8.81 7.00
N ALA A 611 -11.14 8.06 5.92
CA ALA A 611 -12.19 7.57 5.03
C ALA A 611 -12.10 6.05 4.87
N GLY A 612 -13.25 5.38 4.78
CA GLY A 612 -13.38 3.93 4.63
C GLY A 612 -14.25 3.29 5.70
N ARG A 613 -14.48 1.99 5.58
CA ARG A 613 -15.42 1.25 6.45
C ARG A 613 -14.66 0.35 7.44
N VAL A 614 -14.71 0.71 8.71
CA VAL A 614 -14.13 -0.09 9.82
C VAL A 614 -15.26 -0.69 10.65
N PRO A 615 -15.37 -2.01 10.80
CA PRO A 615 -16.48 -2.64 11.49
C PRO A 615 -16.40 -2.46 13.02
N VAL A 616 -17.55 -2.23 13.65
CA VAL A 616 -17.72 -2.27 15.11
C VAL A 616 -17.83 -3.74 15.56
N ARG A 617 -16.87 -4.21 16.34
CA ARG A 617 -16.78 -5.58 16.83
C ARG A 617 -16.00 -5.70 18.14
N ALA A 618 -15.86 -6.93 18.67
CA ALA A 618 -15.07 -7.18 19.86
C ALA A 618 -13.58 -6.83 19.64
N ALA A 619 -12.92 -6.36 20.70
CA ALA A 619 -11.50 -6.02 20.65
C ALA A 619 -10.61 -7.22 20.25
N ALA A 620 -11.00 -8.44 20.64
CA ALA A 620 -10.28 -9.67 20.28
C ALA A 620 -10.16 -9.87 18.75
N ASN A 621 -11.20 -9.53 17.98
CA ASN A 621 -11.19 -9.62 16.52
C ASN A 621 -10.07 -8.77 15.87
N ARG A 622 -9.68 -7.69 16.54
CA ARG A 622 -8.63 -6.79 16.03
C ARG A 622 -7.23 -7.37 16.24
N VAL A 623 -7.05 -8.20 17.24
CA VAL A 623 -5.71 -8.68 17.65
C VAL A 623 -5.33 -9.98 16.96
N GLN A 624 -6.25 -10.96 16.90
CA GLN A 624 -5.96 -12.31 16.43
C GLN A 624 -7.18 -12.97 15.78
N PRO A 625 -7.02 -14.12 15.11
CA PRO A 625 -8.15 -14.92 14.67
C PRO A 625 -9.04 -15.34 15.83
N VAL A 626 -10.36 -15.18 15.70
CA VAL A 626 -11.35 -15.48 16.74
C VAL A 626 -12.15 -16.72 16.41
N PRO A 627 -12.65 -17.48 17.42
CA PRO A 627 -13.45 -18.67 17.17
C PRO A 627 -14.84 -18.32 16.61
N ALA A 628 -15.16 -18.85 15.43
CA ALA A 628 -16.47 -18.65 14.77
C ALA A 628 -17.65 -19.24 15.56
N TRP A 629 -17.38 -20.25 16.40
CA TRP A 629 -18.38 -20.96 17.21
C TRP A 629 -18.66 -20.32 18.57
N GLU A 630 -18.01 -19.21 18.90
CA GLU A 630 -18.23 -18.43 20.12
C GLU A 630 -19.03 -17.18 19.84
N PRO A 631 -19.97 -16.79 20.71
CA PRO A 631 -20.74 -15.57 20.51
C PRO A 631 -19.90 -14.32 20.78
N GLY A 632 -20.36 -13.18 20.24
CA GLY A 632 -19.79 -11.85 20.54
C GLY A 632 -18.75 -11.34 19.53
N HIS A 633 -18.40 -12.12 18.51
CA HIS A 633 -17.42 -11.75 17.48
C HIS A 633 -18.06 -11.18 16.20
N ASP A 634 -19.36 -11.04 16.15
CA ASP A 634 -20.08 -10.50 14.98
C ASP A 634 -19.82 -9.00 14.77
N TRP A 635 -19.88 -8.57 13.52
CA TRP A 635 -19.90 -7.16 13.17
C TRP A 635 -21.27 -6.57 13.47
N ARG A 636 -21.27 -5.42 14.16
CA ARG A 636 -22.49 -4.77 14.66
C ARG A 636 -22.78 -3.42 14.00
N GLY A 637 -22.09 -3.09 12.92
CA GLY A 637 -22.15 -1.84 12.18
C GLY A 637 -20.76 -1.32 11.88
N TRP A 638 -20.65 -0.02 11.60
CA TRP A 638 -19.43 0.66 11.18
C TRP A 638 -19.06 1.75 12.18
N HIS A 639 -17.76 1.92 12.41
CA HIS A 639 -17.26 3.07 13.16
C HIS A 639 -17.49 4.35 12.36
N GLU A 640 -17.79 5.44 13.06
CA GLU A 640 -17.59 6.77 12.51
C GLU A 640 -16.10 6.99 12.26
N THR A 641 -15.77 7.60 11.13
CA THR A 641 -14.39 7.88 10.78
C THR A 641 -13.95 9.24 11.33
N PRO A 642 -12.81 9.32 12.05
CA PRO A 642 -12.38 10.54 12.70
C PRO A 642 -11.97 11.63 11.73
N TYR A 643 -12.21 12.89 12.13
CA TYR A 643 -11.63 14.11 11.57
C TYR A 643 -10.51 14.62 12.47
N ALA A 644 -9.55 15.35 11.90
CA ALA A 644 -8.49 16.01 12.63
C ALA A 644 -8.28 17.44 12.10
N GLY A 645 -7.78 18.32 12.96
CA GLY A 645 -7.38 19.67 12.57
C GLY A 645 -5.90 19.73 12.16
N LEU A 646 -5.47 20.90 11.69
CA LEU A 646 -4.08 21.24 11.49
C LEU A 646 -3.50 21.82 12.78
N THR A 647 -2.21 21.59 13.00
CA THR A 647 -1.44 22.23 14.09
C THR A 647 -0.47 23.21 13.45
N ASP A 648 -0.52 24.48 13.88
CA ASP A 648 0.32 25.54 13.31
C ASP A 648 0.27 25.62 11.77
N GLY A 649 -0.92 25.43 11.19
CA GLY A 649 -1.11 25.44 9.75
C GLY A 649 -0.58 24.20 9.01
N ILE A 650 -0.22 23.13 9.73
CA ILE A 650 0.39 21.92 9.13
C ILE A 650 -0.38 20.68 9.60
N ALA A 651 -0.71 19.79 8.68
CA ALA A 651 -1.12 18.42 8.99
C ALA A 651 -0.10 17.45 8.36
N VAL A 652 0.38 16.48 9.15
CA VAL A 652 1.31 15.43 8.68
C VAL A 652 0.77 14.07 9.04
N MET A 653 0.76 13.18 8.05
CA MET A 653 0.43 11.78 8.23
C MET A 653 1.44 10.90 7.49
N ALA A 654 2.20 10.12 8.27
CA ALA A 654 3.22 9.18 7.79
C ALA A 654 2.99 7.78 8.41
N ASN A 655 1.72 7.35 8.47
CA ASN A 655 1.21 6.09 9.02
C ASN A 655 1.38 5.93 10.55
N GLN A 656 1.80 6.97 11.26
CA GLN A 656 1.91 6.97 12.73
C GLN A 656 0.51 6.95 13.38
N ARG A 657 0.48 6.75 14.71
CA ARG A 657 -0.73 6.96 15.50
C ARG A 657 -1.19 8.42 15.38
N GLY A 658 -2.22 8.62 14.59
CA GLY A 658 -2.82 9.92 14.31
C GLY A 658 -4.34 9.80 14.44
N PRO A 659 -5.15 10.42 13.56
CA PRO A 659 -6.61 10.34 13.61
C PRO A 659 -7.13 8.90 13.54
N ALA A 660 -6.41 7.98 12.90
CA ALA A 660 -6.78 6.58 12.82
C ALA A 660 -6.44 5.74 14.07
N ALA A 661 -5.81 6.31 15.10
CA ALA A 661 -5.39 5.58 16.30
C ALA A 661 -6.48 4.71 16.94
N PRO A 662 -7.75 5.11 17.03
CA PRO A 662 -8.82 4.27 17.58
C PRO A 662 -9.16 3.05 16.70
N LEU A 663 -8.76 3.06 15.42
CA LEU A 663 -9.17 2.10 14.40
C LEU A 663 -8.12 1.04 14.08
N GLY A 664 -6.85 1.22 14.49
CA GLY A 664 -5.73 0.34 14.18
C GLY A 664 -5.11 -0.36 15.40
N VAL A 665 -4.16 -1.25 15.16
CA VAL A 665 -3.36 -1.96 16.18
C VAL A 665 -1.87 -1.66 16.00
N GLU A 666 -1.33 -1.89 14.81
CA GLU A 666 0.05 -1.63 14.42
C GLU A 666 0.12 -0.31 13.63
N PHE A 667 1.12 0.51 13.92
CA PHE A 667 1.33 1.81 13.27
C PHE A 667 2.82 2.00 13.04
N ALA A 668 3.19 2.79 12.03
CA ALA A 668 4.56 3.24 11.88
C ALA A 668 5.02 4.03 13.12
N PRO A 669 6.30 3.96 13.48
CA PRO A 669 6.89 4.85 14.46
C PRO A 669 6.70 6.33 14.06
N PRO A 670 6.71 7.28 15.00
CA PRO A 670 6.46 8.69 14.69
C PRO A 670 7.59 9.39 13.94
N HIS A 671 8.74 8.74 13.75
CA HIS A 671 9.99 9.34 13.26
C HIS A 671 9.84 10.12 11.96
N ARG A 672 9.18 9.55 10.96
CA ARG A 672 8.95 10.23 9.66
C ARG A 672 8.04 11.45 9.81
N ALA A 673 6.93 11.30 10.55
CA ALA A 673 5.99 12.40 10.78
C ALA A 673 6.62 13.53 11.57
N ASP A 674 7.39 13.22 12.62
CA ASP A 674 8.07 14.23 13.45
C ASP A 674 9.19 14.93 12.66
N ARG A 675 9.93 14.17 11.83
CA ARG A 675 10.95 14.77 10.97
C ARG A 675 10.37 15.69 9.90
N ILE A 676 9.25 15.31 9.26
CA ILE A 676 8.53 16.17 8.30
C ILE A 676 8.08 17.46 9.00
N ARG A 677 7.47 17.37 10.20
CA ARG A 677 7.08 18.57 10.96
C ARG A 677 8.27 19.46 11.30
N ALA A 678 9.38 18.85 11.73
CA ALA A 678 10.61 19.60 12.04
C ALA A 678 11.14 20.35 10.80
N LEU A 679 11.24 19.66 9.65
CA LEU A 679 11.68 20.28 8.40
C LEU A 679 10.75 21.41 7.97
N LEU A 680 9.44 21.20 8.03
CA LEU A 680 8.45 22.22 7.68
C LEU A 680 8.48 23.43 8.63
N ALA A 681 8.90 23.25 9.88
CA ALA A 681 9.05 24.33 10.85
C ALA A 681 10.33 25.16 10.65
N GLU A 682 11.33 24.67 9.90
CA GLU A 682 12.59 25.39 9.65
C GLU A 682 12.40 26.69 8.84
N ARG A 683 11.28 26.79 8.12
CA ARG A 683 10.94 27.96 7.30
C ARG A 683 9.55 28.48 7.65
N GLY A 684 9.36 29.79 7.56
CA GLY A 684 8.04 30.43 7.75
C GLY A 684 7.07 30.08 6.65
N THR A 685 7.55 30.10 5.42
CA THR A 685 6.75 29.80 4.21
C THR A 685 7.49 28.86 3.25
N TRP A 686 6.70 28.20 2.41
CA TRP A 686 7.18 27.19 1.47
C TRP A 686 6.65 27.43 0.06
N THR A 687 7.41 26.93 -0.94
CA THR A 687 6.99 26.80 -2.35
C THR A 687 6.88 25.34 -2.74
N ALA A 688 6.16 25.04 -3.82
CA ALA A 688 6.07 23.70 -4.36
C ALA A 688 7.47 23.11 -4.70
N ALA A 689 8.35 23.91 -5.28
CA ALA A 689 9.73 23.50 -5.59
C ALA A 689 10.56 23.15 -4.34
N GLY A 690 10.30 23.84 -3.21
CA GLY A 690 11.00 23.59 -1.93
C GLY A 690 10.70 22.23 -1.31
N MET A 691 9.59 21.58 -1.69
CA MET A 691 9.16 20.31 -1.11
C MET A 691 10.08 19.12 -1.48
N ALA A 692 10.85 19.23 -2.56
CA ALA A 692 11.84 18.21 -2.93
C ALA A 692 12.83 17.93 -1.78
N ALA A 693 13.24 18.96 -1.03
CA ALA A 693 14.13 18.82 0.11
C ALA A 693 13.49 18.03 1.28
N VAL A 694 12.17 18.08 1.43
CA VAL A 694 11.45 17.30 2.44
C VAL A 694 11.37 15.82 2.00
N HIS A 695 11.03 15.57 0.75
CA HIS A 695 10.95 14.20 0.19
C HIS A 695 12.27 13.41 0.27
N THR A 696 13.41 14.10 0.26
CA THR A 696 14.74 13.49 0.15
C THR A 696 15.50 13.43 1.47
N ASP A 697 14.87 13.75 2.61
CA ASP A 697 15.56 13.72 3.90
C ASP A 697 15.85 12.29 4.35
N THR A 698 17.12 12.02 4.64
CA THR A 698 17.67 10.70 4.96
C THR A 698 17.95 10.49 6.44
N HIS A 699 17.51 11.42 7.33
CA HIS A 699 17.78 11.31 8.75
C HIS A 699 17.05 10.12 9.40
N LEU A 700 17.81 9.25 10.10
CA LEU A 700 17.32 8.03 10.76
C LEU A 700 17.27 8.20 12.28
N ALA A 701 16.12 8.68 12.78
CA ALA A 701 15.93 8.89 14.23
C ALA A 701 15.88 7.57 15.02
N SER A 702 15.37 6.49 14.44
CA SER A 702 15.30 5.16 15.05
C SER A 702 16.65 4.50 15.33
N ALA A 703 17.76 5.10 14.86
CA ALA A 703 19.11 4.65 15.20
C ALA A 703 19.49 4.88 16.68
N ALA A 704 18.84 5.83 17.35
CA ALA A 704 19.24 6.29 18.69
C ALA A 704 19.37 5.15 19.73
N PRO A 705 18.41 4.24 19.93
CA PRO A 705 18.51 3.22 20.98
C PRO A 705 19.68 2.25 20.78
N LEU A 706 20.05 1.94 19.54
CA LEU A 706 21.22 1.10 19.26
C LEU A 706 22.51 1.87 19.54
N LEU A 707 22.58 3.15 19.16
CA LEU A 707 23.73 4.00 19.45
C LEU A 707 23.91 4.24 20.95
N ASP A 708 22.82 4.43 21.71
CA ASP A 708 22.86 4.57 23.17
C ASP A 708 23.43 3.33 23.85
N ARG A 709 23.05 2.12 23.39
CA ARG A 709 23.63 0.87 23.91
C ARG A 709 25.11 0.71 23.53
N LEU A 710 25.46 1.06 22.28
CA LEU A 710 26.87 1.07 21.86
C LEU A 710 27.72 2.00 22.72
N ALA A 711 27.20 3.19 23.07
CA ALA A 711 27.90 4.15 23.93
C ALA A 711 28.16 3.61 25.34
N ALA A 712 27.28 2.75 25.86
CA ALA A 712 27.41 2.15 27.18
C ALA A 712 28.36 0.94 27.24
N LEU A 713 28.88 0.46 26.11
CA LEU A 713 29.74 -0.73 26.07
C LEU A 713 31.19 -0.41 26.46
N ASP A 714 31.73 -1.12 27.48
CA ASP A 714 33.11 -1.10 27.87
C ASP A 714 33.86 -2.38 27.49
N GLY A 715 35.20 -2.38 27.45
CA GLY A 715 36.01 -3.58 27.26
C GLY A 715 35.87 -4.23 25.88
N LEU A 716 35.62 -3.44 24.83
CA LEU A 716 35.66 -3.86 23.44
C LEU A 716 37.11 -4.07 22.95
N THR A 717 37.27 -4.89 21.91
CA THR A 717 38.54 -4.94 21.16
C THR A 717 38.87 -3.56 20.61
N PRO A 718 40.16 -3.25 20.33
CA PRO A 718 40.53 -1.96 19.75
C PRO A 718 39.85 -1.64 18.43
N GLU A 719 39.57 -2.66 17.60
CA GLU A 719 38.84 -2.57 16.32
C GLU A 719 37.38 -2.22 16.57
N ALA A 720 36.69 -2.94 17.45
CA ALA A 720 35.29 -2.70 17.81
C ALA A 720 35.11 -1.34 18.52
N ALA A 721 36.08 -0.92 19.36
CA ALA A 721 36.04 0.40 19.96
C ALA A 721 36.14 1.52 18.91
N ARG A 722 37.04 1.37 17.92
CA ARG A 722 37.11 2.32 16.78
C ARG A 722 35.83 2.36 15.96
N LEU A 723 35.22 1.21 15.71
CA LEU A 723 33.91 1.15 15.00
C LEU A 723 32.78 1.82 15.81
N ARG A 724 32.70 1.53 17.12
CA ARG A 724 31.75 2.20 18.03
C ARG A 724 31.95 3.73 17.99
N ASP A 725 33.17 4.21 18.17
CA ASP A 725 33.47 5.66 18.22
C ASP A 725 33.15 6.34 16.90
N ARG A 726 33.37 5.66 15.76
CA ARG A 726 32.95 6.12 14.43
C ARG A 726 31.42 6.21 14.32
N LEU A 727 30.66 5.22 14.81
CA LEU A 727 29.22 5.22 14.78
C LEU A 727 28.61 6.27 15.71
N LEU A 728 29.21 6.52 16.88
CA LEU A 728 28.77 7.59 17.78
C LEU A 728 29.03 8.99 17.20
N GLY A 729 30.01 9.15 16.33
CA GLY A 729 30.27 10.38 15.58
C GLY A 729 29.48 10.50 14.25
N TRP A 730 28.69 9.48 13.87
CA TRP A 730 27.90 9.51 12.64
C TRP A 730 26.68 10.41 12.79
N ASP A 731 26.36 11.18 11.74
CA ASP A 731 25.27 12.16 11.69
C ASP A 731 23.86 11.56 11.60
N ARG A 732 23.74 10.25 11.58
CA ARG A 732 22.50 9.48 11.41
C ARG A 732 21.78 9.71 10.08
N ARG A 733 22.52 10.06 9.04
CA ARG A 733 21.98 10.18 7.69
C ARG A 733 22.31 8.95 6.87
N MET A 734 21.27 8.37 6.29
CA MET A 734 21.37 7.23 5.37
C MET A 734 21.64 7.73 3.94
N ASP A 735 22.62 8.62 3.79
CA ASP A 735 23.02 9.13 2.48
C ASP A 735 23.74 8.02 1.69
N GLY A 736 23.53 7.97 0.38
CA GLY A 736 24.04 6.88 -0.46
C GLY A 736 25.57 6.75 -0.43
N ASP A 737 26.31 7.85 -0.31
CA ASP A 737 27.78 7.90 -0.23
C ASP A 737 28.32 7.74 1.20
N SER A 738 27.44 7.56 2.20
CA SER A 738 27.84 7.45 3.60
C SER A 738 28.40 6.07 3.93
N THR A 739 29.69 6.03 4.29
CA THR A 739 30.31 4.83 4.86
C THR A 739 29.89 4.60 6.33
N GLY A 740 29.41 5.64 7.01
CA GLY A 740 28.85 5.57 8.36
C GLY A 740 27.52 4.83 8.36
N ALA A 741 26.66 5.13 7.39
CA ALA A 741 25.39 4.45 7.19
C ALA A 741 25.57 2.95 6.88
N ALA A 742 26.51 2.61 5.99
CA ALA A 742 26.85 1.21 5.69
C ALA A 742 27.31 0.45 6.94
N ALA A 743 28.18 1.07 7.74
CA ALA A 743 28.67 0.47 8.98
C ALA A 743 27.54 0.30 10.03
N TYR A 744 26.66 1.30 10.17
CA TYR A 744 25.48 1.22 11.04
C TYR A 744 24.53 0.10 10.61
N ALA A 745 24.20 0.01 9.31
CA ALA A 745 23.34 -1.02 8.77
C ALA A 745 23.90 -2.43 9.01
N ALA A 746 25.20 -2.63 8.86
CA ALA A 746 25.86 -3.89 9.15
C ALA A 746 25.74 -4.28 10.64
N VAL A 747 25.99 -3.34 11.58
CA VAL A 747 25.84 -3.59 13.02
C VAL A 747 24.38 -3.85 13.36
N ARG A 748 23.44 -3.06 12.85
CA ARG A 748 21.98 -3.26 13.02
C ARG A 748 21.58 -4.66 12.57
N THR A 749 21.98 -5.06 11.38
CA THR A 749 21.69 -6.39 10.82
C THR A 749 22.25 -7.51 11.68
N ALA A 750 23.50 -7.36 12.18
CA ALA A 750 24.10 -8.34 13.08
C ALA A 750 23.38 -8.43 14.44
N VAL A 751 22.89 -7.32 14.99
CA VAL A 751 22.06 -7.30 16.21
C VAL A 751 20.72 -8.02 15.97
N VAL A 752 20.01 -7.68 14.88
CA VAL A 752 18.72 -8.29 14.54
C VAL A 752 18.84 -9.80 14.40
N ARG A 753 19.89 -10.28 13.69
CA ARG A 753 20.13 -11.72 13.52
C ARG A 753 20.35 -12.42 14.87
N ARG A 754 21.11 -11.81 15.80
CA ARG A 754 21.35 -12.36 17.14
C ARG A 754 20.10 -12.38 17.99
N LEU A 755 19.31 -11.32 17.99
CA LEU A 755 18.05 -11.28 18.71
C LEU A 755 17.08 -12.32 18.15
N ALA A 756 16.91 -12.39 16.83
CA ALA A 756 16.04 -13.36 16.18
C ALA A 756 16.47 -14.84 16.42
N ALA A 757 17.79 -15.10 16.55
CA ALA A 757 18.31 -16.42 16.84
C ALA A 757 18.24 -16.81 18.34
N HIS A 758 17.77 -15.92 19.22
CA HIS A 758 17.70 -16.24 20.64
C HIS A 758 16.68 -17.36 20.91
N PRO A 759 17.00 -18.35 21.79
CA PRO A 759 16.14 -19.51 22.04
C PRO A 759 14.69 -19.20 22.44
N VAL A 760 14.44 -18.05 23.07
CA VAL A 760 13.08 -17.61 23.43
C VAL A 760 12.17 -17.43 22.21
N PHE A 761 12.75 -17.11 21.06
CA PHE A 761 12.03 -16.92 19.79
C PHE A 761 12.02 -18.16 18.89
N ALA A 762 12.65 -19.29 19.31
CA ALA A 762 12.76 -20.49 18.47
C ALA A 762 11.41 -20.97 17.91
N ALA A 763 10.36 -20.95 18.74
CA ALA A 763 9.01 -21.34 18.32
C ALA A 763 8.37 -20.38 17.29
N LEU A 764 8.84 -19.14 17.19
CA LEU A 764 8.41 -18.16 16.20
C LEU A 764 9.24 -18.21 14.91
N ALA A 765 10.42 -18.85 14.96
CA ALA A 765 11.27 -19.05 13.80
C ALA A 765 10.81 -20.22 12.92
N GLU A 766 10.02 -21.15 13.47
CA GLU A 766 9.45 -22.25 12.70
C GLU A 766 8.35 -21.69 11.75
N PRO A 767 8.45 -21.94 10.43
CA PRO A 767 7.41 -21.50 9.49
C PRO A 767 6.07 -22.12 9.88
N PRO A 768 5.03 -21.33 10.14
CA PRO A 768 3.72 -21.88 10.42
C PRO A 768 3.11 -22.50 9.16
N ALA A 769 2.25 -23.48 9.32
CA ALA A 769 1.53 -24.14 8.23
C ALA A 769 0.41 -23.24 7.67
N HIS A 770 0.78 -22.12 7.05
CA HIS A 770 -0.10 -21.18 6.38
C HIS A 770 0.24 -21.08 4.90
N PRO A 771 -0.67 -20.59 4.03
CA PRO A 771 -0.36 -20.35 2.63
C PRO A 771 0.91 -19.52 2.46
N GLU A 772 1.76 -19.89 1.50
CA GLU A 772 3.07 -19.29 1.28
C GLU A 772 2.98 -17.75 1.11
N VAL A 773 1.97 -17.27 0.39
CA VAL A 773 1.71 -15.84 0.19
C VAL A 773 1.54 -15.03 1.48
N LEU A 774 1.23 -15.67 2.61
CA LEU A 774 1.08 -15.02 3.93
C LEU A 774 2.36 -15.06 4.78
N LEU A 775 3.34 -15.91 4.43
CA LEU A 775 4.55 -16.13 5.23
C LEU A 775 5.41 -14.88 5.45
N PRO A 776 5.49 -13.90 4.52
CA PRO A 776 6.26 -12.68 4.75
C PRO A 776 5.84 -11.91 6.01
N TRP A 777 4.54 -11.90 6.36
CA TRP A 777 4.05 -11.27 7.60
C TRP A 777 4.40 -12.06 8.86
N LEU A 778 4.75 -13.33 8.70
CA LEU A 778 4.99 -14.28 9.79
C LEU A 778 6.48 -14.53 10.02
N ALA A 779 7.35 -14.03 9.15
CA ALA A 779 8.79 -14.18 9.25
C ALA A 779 9.35 -13.43 10.47
N LEU A 780 10.10 -14.14 11.33
CA LEU A 780 10.61 -13.61 12.60
C LEU A 780 11.64 -12.50 12.38
N ALA A 781 12.64 -12.69 11.51
CA ALA A 781 13.73 -11.74 11.35
C ALA A 781 13.26 -10.33 10.94
N PRO A 782 12.37 -10.16 9.93
CA PRO A 782 11.79 -8.86 9.62
C PRO A 782 11.01 -8.25 10.79
N ARG A 783 10.24 -9.07 11.53
CA ARG A 783 9.50 -8.59 12.71
C ARG A 783 10.42 -8.06 13.80
N VAL A 784 11.53 -8.74 14.07
CA VAL A 784 12.57 -8.27 14.98
C VAL A 784 13.26 -7.02 14.44
N GLY A 785 13.53 -6.98 13.14
CA GLY A 785 14.18 -5.84 12.47
C GLY A 785 13.40 -4.54 12.60
N TYR A 786 12.11 -4.57 12.23
CA TYR A 786 11.24 -3.40 12.31
C TYR A 786 10.86 -3.01 13.76
N ALA A 787 10.85 -3.98 14.68
CA ALA A 787 10.59 -3.72 16.09
C ALA A 787 11.86 -3.43 16.91
N LEU A 788 13.05 -3.35 16.28
CA LEU A 788 14.33 -3.28 16.97
C LEU A 788 14.38 -2.17 18.03
N GLU A 789 13.87 -0.99 17.72
CA GLU A 789 13.81 0.13 18.65
C GLU A 789 13.03 -0.23 19.93
N HIS A 790 11.84 -0.81 19.79
CA HIS A 790 11.00 -1.23 20.91
C HIS A 790 11.70 -2.32 21.73
N LEU A 791 12.33 -3.30 21.06
CA LEU A 791 13.05 -4.40 21.70
C LEU A 791 14.27 -3.89 22.48
N LEU A 792 15.00 -2.91 21.96
CA LEU A 792 16.14 -2.31 22.65
C LEU A 792 15.72 -1.43 23.82
N ARG A 793 14.55 -0.78 23.78
CA ARG A 793 14.03 0.08 24.85
C ARG A 793 13.25 -0.66 25.93
N ALA A 794 12.75 -1.87 25.68
CA ALA A 794 11.97 -2.62 26.65
C ALA A 794 12.71 -2.72 28.00
N GLU A 795 12.03 -2.56 29.12
CA GLU A 795 12.63 -2.72 30.46
C GLU A 795 13.12 -4.15 30.64
N GLU A 796 12.27 -5.13 30.31
CA GLU A 796 12.60 -6.55 30.26
C GLU A 796 12.30 -7.12 28.86
N LEU A 797 13.18 -7.96 28.36
CA LEU A 797 13.02 -8.64 27.09
C LEU A 797 13.24 -10.15 27.24
N TYR A 798 12.32 -10.84 27.94
CA TYR A 798 12.33 -12.30 28.07
C TYR A 798 13.67 -12.90 28.52
N GLY A 799 14.44 -12.16 29.35
CA GLY A 799 15.77 -12.57 29.78
C GLY A 799 16.88 -12.45 28.74
N ILE A 800 16.65 -11.80 27.60
CA ILE A 800 17.65 -11.56 26.57
C ILE A 800 18.63 -10.50 27.05
N ASP A 801 19.92 -10.83 27.08
CA ASP A 801 21.01 -9.86 27.28
C ASP A 801 21.28 -9.09 25.99
N ARG A 802 20.63 -7.94 25.88
CA ARG A 802 20.74 -7.05 24.69
C ARG A 802 22.14 -6.47 24.55
N ASP A 803 22.79 -6.16 25.67
CA ASP A 803 24.13 -5.56 25.63
C ASP A 803 25.17 -6.58 25.19
N ALA A 804 25.03 -7.85 25.59
CA ALA A 804 25.84 -8.94 25.04
C ALA A 804 25.59 -9.14 23.55
N ALA A 805 24.32 -9.04 23.08
CA ALA A 805 23.99 -9.15 21.66
C ALA A 805 24.59 -8.00 20.83
N VAL A 806 24.49 -6.75 21.33
CA VAL A 806 25.08 -5.57 20.68
C VAL A 806 26.60 -5.61 20.69
N ARG A 807 27.23 -6.03 21.81
CA ARG A 807 28.68 -6.26 21.91
C ARG A 807 29.16 -7.25 20.85
N ALA A 808 28.53 -8.43 20.81
CA ALA A 808 28.92 -9.47 19.86
C ALA A 808 28.72 -9.01 18.40
N ALA A 809 27.72 -8.18 18.12
CA ALA A 809 27.49 -7.62 16.79
C ALA A 809 28.56 -6.61 16.37
N VAL A 810 28.95 -5.66 17.24
CA VAL A 810 29.99 -4.70 16.92
C VAL A 810 31.37 -5.35 16.78
N GLU A 811 31.67 -6.39 17.58
CA GLU A 811 32.89 -7.19 17.44
C GLU A 811 32.96 -7.94 16.10
N GLU A 812 31.82 -8.57 15.69
CA GLU A 812 31.74 -9.26 14.39
C GLU A 812 31.96 -8.32 13.24
N VAL A 813 31.25 -7.18 13.22
CA VAL A 813 31.36 -6.21 12.12
C VAL A 813 32.74 -5.54 12.12
N ALA A 814 33.34 -5.31 13.28
CA ALA A 814 34.69 -4.77 13.36
C ALA A 814 35.76 -5.71 12.79
N ALA A 815 35.56 -7.04 12.89
CA ALA A 815 36.45 -8.03 12.29
C ALA A 815 36.36 -8.09 10.77
N ALA A 816 35.17 -7.74 10.19
CA ALA A 816 34.91 -7.72 8.75
C ALA A 816 34.02 -6.51 8.38
N PRO A 817 34.57 -5.28 8.45
CA PRO A 817 33.77 -4.08 8.19
C PRO A 817 33.35 -3.99 6.72
N PRO A 818 32.17 -3.41 6.42
CA PRO A 818 31.79 -3.18 5.04
C PRO A 818 32.79 -2.28 4.33
N ALA A 819 33.10 -2.63 3.07
CA ALA A 819 34.17 -1.96 2.30
C ALA A 819 33.69 -0.71 1.55
N GLY A 820 32.40 -0.49 1.42
CA GLY A 820 31.81 0.55 0.57
C GLY A 820 30.94 1.55 1.32
N THR A 821 30.17 2.27 0.53
CA THR A 821 29.13 3.22 0.96
C THR A 821 27.79 2.53 1.12
N TRP A 822 26.79 3.26 1.61
CA TRP A 822 25.44 2.70 1.77
C TRP A 822 24.85 2.24 0.43
N SER A 823 24.95 3.05 -0.62
CA SER A 823 24.40 2.74 -1.94
C SER A 823 25.11 1.58 -2.67
N ASP A 824 26.27 1.13 -2.22
CA ASP A 824 26.90 -0.07 -2.80
C ASP A 824 26.10 -1.35 -2.45
N GLY A 825 25.51 -1.39 -1.25
CA GLY A 825 24.66 -2.50 -0.78
C GLY A 825 23.17 -2.21 -0.88
N HIS A 826 22.78 -0.96 -0.66
CA HIS A 826 21.38 -0.52 -0.69
C HIS A 826 20.98 -0.13 -2.11
N ARG A 827 20.48 -1.12 -2.85
CA ARG A 827 20.17 -0.98 -4.28
C ARG A 827 18.69 -1.17 -4.53
N LEU A 828 18.19 -0.55 -5.59
CA LEU A 828 16.83 -0.74 -6.07
C LEU A 828 16.59 -2.23 -6.42
N ALA A 829 15.48 -2.78 -5.96
CA ALA A 829 15.07 -4.17 -6.27
C ALA A 829 13.59 -4.18 -6.69
N PRO A 830 13.27 -3.74 -7.91
CA PRO A 830 11.89 -3.63 -8.35
C PRO A 830 11.28 -5.01 -8.62
N TRP A 831 10.02 -5.14 -8.27
CA TRP A 831 9.26 -6.33 -8.64
C TRP A 831 8.82 -6.28 -10.11
N ARG A 832 8.93 -7.41 -10.79
CA ARG A 832 8.45 -7.63 -12.16
C ARG A 832 7.70 -8.95 -12.21
N ALA A 833 6.52 -8.95 -12.82
CA ALA A 833 5.72 -10.18 -12.98
C ALA A 833 6.45 -11.26 -13.79
N LEU A 834 7.29 -10.85 -14.73
CA LEU A 834 8.15 -11.73 -15.51
C LEU A 834 9.57 -11.16 -15.49
N PRO A 835 10.60 -11.97 -15.16
CA PRO A 835 11.98 -11.51 -15.23
C PRO A 835 12.30 -10.99 -16.63
N GLY A 836 12.74 -9.71 -16.68
CA GLY A 836 13.16 -9.04 -17.91
C GLY A 836 14.64 -9.24 -18.24
N GLU A 837 15.16 -8.49 -19.19
CA GLU A 837 16.59 -8.30 -19.35
C GLU A 837 17.18 -7.72 -18.06
N PRO A 838 18.36 -8.17 -17.62
CA PRO A 838 18.98 -7.65 -16.42
C PRO A 838 19.27 -6.14 -16.58
N TYR A 839 18.72 -5.33 -15.70
CA TYR A 839 19.16 -3.96 -15.51
C TYR A 839 20.18 -3.93 -14.37
N GLU A 840 21.21 -3.11 -14.51
CA GLU A 840 22.01 -2.74 -13.35
C GLU A 840 21.19 -1.76 -12.51
N GLU A 841 20.55 -2.28 -11.46
CA GLU A 841 19.71 -1.45 -10.61
C GLU A 841 20.56 -0.49 -9.79
N PRO A 842 20.17 0.78 -9.69
CA PRO A 842 20.96 1.81 -9.06
C PRO A 842 21.05 1.66 -7.53
N GLY A 843 22.12 2.19 -6.95
CA GLY A 843 22.24 2.40 -5.51
C GLY A 843 21.32 3.52 -5.04
N LEU A 844 20.86 3.43 -3.80
CA LEU A 844 19.88 4.34 -3.20
C LEU A 844 20.42 4.96 -1.91
N ALA A 845 19.86 6.12 -1.55
CA ALA A 845 19.89 6.72 -0.22
C ALA A 845 18.57 6.43 0.51
N GLY A 846 18.50 6.73 1.81
CA GLY A 846 17.29 6.53 2.63
C GLY A 846 17.24 5.18 3.32
N ASP A 847 16.20 4.92 4.08
CA ASP A 847 15.88 3.65 4.74
C ASP A 847 14.45 3.70 5.30
N HIS A 848 13.98 2.63 5.95
CA HIS A 848 12.60 2.41 6.41
C HIS A 848 12.01 3.56 7.21
N ASP A 849 12.74 4.12 8.19
CA ASP A 849 12.26 5.20 9.07
C ASP A 849 12.73 6.60 8.65
N CYS A 850 13.41 6.74 7.52
CA CYS A 850 13.70 8.03 6.90
C CYS A 850 12.46 8.60 6.20
N VAL A 851 12.39 9.91 6.00
CA VAL A 851 11.36 10.51 5.13
C VAL A 851 11.53 9.97 3.71
N LEU A 852 12.77 9.93 3.20
CA LEU A 852 13.12 9.15 2.00
C LEU A 852 13.07 7.66 2.34
N CYS A 853 11.87 7.09 2.33
CA CYS A 853 11.60 5.73 2.79
C CYS A 853 11.85 4.68 1.70
N THR A 854 13.11 4.48 1.34
CA THR A 854 13.57 3.35 0.53
C THR A 854 13.91 2.20 1.48
N SER A 855 12.96 1.28 1.69
CA SER A 855 13.06 0.35 2.82
C SER A 855 14.02 -0.81 2.55
N ALA A 856 15.09 -0.90 3.35
CA ALA A 856 15.77 -2.16 3.65
C ALA A 856 14.92 -3.02 4.61
N VAL A 857 15.24 -4.30 4.74
CA VAL A 857 14.66 -5.21 5.73
C VAL A 857 15.76 -5.61 6.71
N PRO A 858 15.89 -4.93 7.87
CA PRO A 858 16.99 -5.15 8.78
C PRO A 858 17.10 -6.63 9.22
N GLY A 859 18.30 -7.19 9.17
CA GLY A 859 18.55 -8.61 9.48
C GLY A 859 18.36 -9.57 8.31
N LEU A 860 17.78 -9.13 7.20
CA LEU A 860 17.50 -9.96 6.03
C LEU A 860 18.21 -9.44 4.76
N THR A 861 17.95 -8.22 4.35
CA THR A 861 18.53 -7.63 3.13
C THR A 861 18.62 -6.12 3.21
N ASP A 862 19.66 -5.56 2.59
CA ASP A 862 19.81 -4.12 2.40
C ASP A 862 19.19 -3.65 1.06
N LEU A 863 18.70 -4.56 0.21
CA LEU A 863 18.00 -4.22 -1.02
C LEU A 863 16.66 -3.53 -0.74
N ALA A 864 16.33 -2.52 -1.52
CA ALA A 864 15.08 -1.77 -1.42
C ALA A 864 14.07 -2.24 -2.46
N ALA A 865 13.17 -3.10 -2.04
CA ALA A 865 12.02 -3.51 -2.86
C ALA A 865 10.77 -2.63 -2.60
N ARG A 866 10.81 -1.74 -1.61
CA ARG A 866 9.72 -0.86 -1.19
C ARG A 866 10.23 0.58 -1.06
N GLY A 867 9.44 1.53 -1.56
CA GLY A 867 9.79 2.94 -1.51
C GLY A 867 8.74 3.85 -2.12
N PRO A 868 9.09 5.11 -2.41
CA PRO A 868 8.19 6.08 -3.05
C PRO A 868 7.75 5.61 -4.45
N ALA A 869 6.51 5.13 -4.57
CA ALA A 869 5.90 4.72 -5.85
C ALA A 869 5.49 5.92 -6.72
N ALA A 870 5.46 7.10 -6.14
CA ALA A 870 5.39 8.41 -6.77
C ALA A 870 5.83 9.47 -5.75
N ARG A 871 6.18 10.67 -6.20
CA ARG A 871 6.22 11.88 -5.38
C ARG A 871 5.36 12.94 -6.06
N TYR A 872 4.63 13.71 -5.29
CA TYR A 872 3.77 14.76 -5.82
C TYR A 872 3.78 15.99 -4.91
N VAL A 873 3.57 17.14 -5.52
CA VAL A 873 3.31 18.42 -4.85
C VAL A 873 2.20 19.12 -5.63
N TRP A 874 1.05 19.32 -5.01
CA TRP A 874 -0.08 20.04 -5.58
C TRP A 874 -0.08 21.47 -5.07
N ASP A 875 0.05 22.45 -5.99
CA ASP A 875 0.00 23.88 -5.70
C ASP A 875 -1.41 24.41 -6.01
N LEU A 876 -2.13 24.85 -4.97
CA LEU A 876 -3.50 25.37 -5.12
C LEU A 876 -3.54 26.81 -5.65
N ALA A 877 -2.41 27.53 -5.64
CA ALA A 877 -2.34 28.86 -6.22
C ALA A 877 -2.23 28.79 -7.76
N ARG A 878 -1.40 27.86 -8.23
CA ARG A 878 -1.15 27.67 -9.66
C ARG A 878 -0.89 26.20 -9.95
N ARG A 879 -1.86 25.56 -10.61
CA ARG A 879 -1.77 24.12 -10.93
C ARG A 879 -0.52 23.77 -11.76
N GLU A 880 -0.04 24.66 -12.60
CA GLU A 880 1.17 24.54 -13.42
C GLU A 880 2.47 24.54 -12.60
N ASP A 881 2.45 25.04 -11.38
CA ASP A 881 3.59 24.97 -10.45
C ASP A 881 3.63 23.65 -9.68
N SER A 882 2.59 22.84 -9.80
CA SER A 882 2.55 21.47 -9.26
C SER A 882 3.66 20.60 -9.87
N ARG A 883 4.11 19.59 -9.11
CA ARG A 883 5.25 18.75 -9.46
C ARG A 883 4.91 17.28 -9.18
N TRP A 884 5.48 16.41 -9.97
CA TRP A 884 5.35 14.97 -9.77
C TRP A 884 6.52 14.17 -10.35
N VAL A 885 6.67 12.91 -9.93
CA VAL A 885 7.60 11.94 -10.52
C VAL A 885 7.16 10.52 -10.15
N VAL A 886 7.40 9.56 -11.03
CA VAL A 886 7.27 8.13 -10.74
C VAL A 886 8.65 7.44 -10.85
N PRO A 887 8.86 6.26 -10.27
CA PRO A 887 10.18 5.60 -10.24
C PRO A 887 10.79 5.32 -11.62
N PHE A 888 9.96 5.08 -12.62
CA PHE A 888 10.41 4.68 -13.96
C PHE A 888 9.96 5.67 -15.03
N GLY A 889 8.76 5.52 -15.58
CA GLY A 889 8.24 6.40 -16.61
C GLY A 889 6.77 6.17 -16.95
N ALA A 890 6.29 6.87 -17.96
CA ALA A 890 4.89 6.82 -18.37
C ALA A 890 4.52 5.54 -19.12
N ASP A 891 5.44 5.01 -19.95
CA ASP A 891 5.23 3.79 -20.75
C ASP A 891 5.70 2.54 -19.99
N GLY A 892 4.88 1.50 -19.96
CA GLY A 892 5.20 0.23 -19.33
C GLY A 892 5.89 -0.79 -20.24
N VAL A 893 6.17 -0.42 -21.50
CA VAL A 893 6.79 -1.31 -22.49
C VAL A 893 8.32 -1.24 -22.37
N PRO A 894 9.01 -2.35 -22.05
CA PRO A 894 10.46 -2.38 -21.96
C PRO A 894 11.15 -1.86 -23.23
N GLY A 895 12.07 -0.92 -23.07
CA GLY A 895 12.83 -0.32 -24.18
C GLY A 895 12.11 0.82 -24.91
N ALA A 896 10.85 1.15 -24.56
CA ALA A 896 10.20 2.37 -25.05
C ALA A 896 10.91 3.63 -24.52
N PRO A 897 10.88 4.75 -25.27
CA PRO A 897 11.55 6.01 -24.86
C PRO A 897 11.18 6.48 -23.45
N HIS A 898 9.93 6.31 -23.05
CA HIS A 898 9.39 6.76 -21.77
C HIS A 898 9.20 5.61 -20.76
N HIS A 899 9.94 4.51 -20.92
CA HIS A 899 9.86 3.38 -19.98
C HIS A 899 10.57 3.69 -18.65
N ARG A 900 11.77 4.28 -18.69
CA ARG A 900 12.61 4.56 -17.51
C ARG A 900 13.23 5.96 -17.51
N ASP A 901 12.69 6.90 -18.25
CA ASP A 901 13.25 8.23 -18.41
C ASP A 901 13.06 9.12 -17.19
N GLN A 902 12.09 8.86 -16.31
CA GLN A 902 11.93 9.55 -15.04
C GLN A 902 12.80 8.99 -13.90
N LEU A 903 13.44 7.83 -14.09
CA LEU A 903 14.28 7.21 -13.04
C LEU A 903 15.43 8.13 -12.59
N PRO A 904 16.17 8.86 -13.44
CA PRO A 904 17.17 9.82 -12.99
C PRO A 904 16.61 10.92 -12.10
N LEU A 905 15.43 11.47 -12.41
CA LEU A 905 14.76 12.48 -11.58
C LEU A 905 14.38 11.89 -10.22
N TRP A 906 13.77 10.70 -10.23
CA TRP A 906 13.35 10.03 -9.02
C TRP A 906 14.53 9.73 -8.08
N LEU A 907 15.68 9.29 -8.62
CA LEU A 907 16.92 9.06 -7.89
C LEU A 907 17.52 10.35 -7.33
N GLY A 908 17.52 11.41 -8.14
CA GLY A 908 18.05 12.74 -7.77
C GLY A 908 17.14 13.50 -6.80
N GLY A 909 15.92 12.98 -6.51
CA GLY A 909 14.93 13.70 -5.72
C GLY A 909 14.27 14.86 -6.46
N GLU A 910 14.43 14.92 -7.77
CA GLU A 910 13.84 15.92 -8.63
C GLU A 910 12.40 15.56 -9.01
N LEU A 911 11.61 16.57 -9.35
CA LEU A 911 10.22 16.42 -9.72
C LEU A 911 9.99 17.11 -11.07
N ALA A 912 9.36 16.41 -12.02
CA ALA A 912 8.92 16.97 -13.29
C ALA A 912 7.76 17.97 -13.07
N PRO A 913 7.65 19.04 -13.86
CA PRO A 913 6.52 19.93 -13.82
C PRO A 913 5.24 19.24 -14.32
N VAL A 914 4.09 19.65 -13.76
CA VAL A 914 2.78 19.28 -14.30
C VAL A 914 2.46 20.19 -15.47
N VAL A 915 2.29 19.63 -16.66
CA VAL A 915 1.97 20.41 -17.87
C VAL A 915 0.47 20.61 -17.96
N THR A 916 0.01 21.87 -17.92
CA THR A 916 -1.40 22.23 -18.01
C THR A 916 -1.76 22.96 -19.30
N ASP A 917 -0.79 23.57 -19.99
CA ASP A 917 -1.00 24.25 -21.27
C ASP A 917 -1.02 23.26 -22.43
N TRP A 918 -2.16 23.15 -23.11
CA TRP A 918 -2.36 22.28 -24.27
C TRP A 918 -1.44 22.63 -25.44
N ALA A 919 -0.95 23.87 -25.53
CA ALA A 919 -0.04 24.29 -26.59
C ALA A 919 1.38 23.69 -26.47
N LEU A 920 1.73 23.20 -25.29
CA LEU A 920 3.01 22.54 -25.01
C LEU A 920 2.98 21.02 -25.25
N LEU A 921 1.81 20.47 -25.62
CA LEU A 921 1.59 19.06 -25.78
C LEU A 921 1.68 18.63 -27.25
N THR A 922 2.18 17.45 -27.50
CA THR A 922 2.23 16.83 -28.83
C THR A 922 0.98 15.97 -29.05
N PRO A 923 0.17 16.22 -30.10
CA PRO A 923 -0.97 15.37 -30.41
C PRO A 923 -0.49 13.99 -30.84
N GLU A 924 -1.08 12.94 -30.24
CA GLU A 924 -0.87 11.56 -30.67
C GLU A 924 -1.72 11.32 -31.93
N ARG A 925 -1.07 11.08 -33.07
CA ARG A 925 -1.79 10.78 -34.31
C ARG A 925 -2.37 9.36 -34.18
N THR A 926 -3.68 9.23 -34.20
CA THR A 926 -4.33 7.98 -34.55
C THR A 926 -3.94 7.67 -36.00
N GLU A 927 -3.21 6.59 -36.26
CA GLU A 927 -3.14 6.03 -37.57
C GLU A 927 -4.57 5.63 -37.96
N GLU A 928 -5.25 6.52 -38.72
CA GLU A 928 -6.43 6.11 -39.48
C GLU A 928 -5.93 5.03 -40.44
N THR A 929 -6.38 3.79 -40.21
CA THR A 929 -6.30 2.74 -41.22
C THR A 929 -7.06 3.27 -42.43
N ASP A 930 -6.34 3.75 -43.46
CA ASP A 930 -6.88 3.90 -44.79
C ASP A 930 -7.30 2.48 -45.25
N ASP A 931 -8.60 2.19 -45.20
CA ASP A 931 -9.23 1.09 -45.91
C ASP A 931 -9.40 1.41 -47.37
#